data_530f467688c96d46ce6b35eac7fb2a9c
#
_entry.id   530f467688c96d46ce6b35eac7fb2a9c
#
_cell.length_a   1.000
_cell.length_b   1.000
_cell.length_c   1.000
_cell.angle_alpha   90.00
_cell.angle_beta   90.00
_cell.angle_gamma   90.00
#
_symmetry.space_group_name_H-M   'P 1'
#
loop_
_entity.id
_entity.type
_entity.pdbx_description
1 polymer ?
#
loop_
_entity_poly.entity_id
_entity_poly.type
_entity_poly.pdbx_seq_one_letter_code
_entity_poly.pdbx_strand_id
1 'polypeptide(L)'
;MINLCLAKFSPSELLECHVHNALNVMKSIMNSFIWINEFVGKDFWELLFYTIILHDVGKCAKGFQKNPKKWDYRHEILSTPFVKFLSYDEDKKNLIALSILTHHKYIEELDSGMQVIPRIYKDAYLEKVEELLENKNYLTTFFFPKINSWERLIFKKDLKKFNLSDNWEEQIKNFDFKELLEWYEENKEKRKIHLIFLKGLLNACDHLASAGEHKILTLPNLKKRVCEKLKNLRELQERVLETYKNAILEAPTGYGKTETALLWAHANLDRVGEKKVIYPNRVFYILPYKASINAMYERLKKKYLSEDGMVTILHSSSKYYLYVNEYEYKRIESLSKKIYNPLKVLTPFQIMKSFFGVGFYEMELSQLAKSLLIFDEIHAYEPNITGIILGMLEILIKDYKAKALIMSATMPTFLKELFKEVLNPQELKMEKENPDKFTRHRLNLIEGNIIDTIKDLKEYKNYYVSDNCRLEKPVLVACNTVDRAIEVYKILKKRGFNVLLIHSRFTYGDREKLEKEIKNNLKSYDFVVATQVIEVSLDVSFNSILTEPAPLDALIQRFGRVNRQGWKKGIIKDVYILKEGSEKDKYVYKNEIVKKTLEVLKEINGELLKESKVQKLIDKVYENSKDIKDEILKIKKESLQLFNNLIPLYKSGDEEKFYKLFKGLEVVPEKYFDKVKQLAKEGKYIEIYRYLVPISFYNLFKYGDSFSYDKKLKIIFTSLDYSEELGLLKNNLNEGNWIL
;
A
#
# COMPACT_ATOMS: atom_id res chain seq x y z
N MET A 1 7.27 -50.84 6.93
CA MET A 1 6.38 -49.82 6.35
C MET A 1 7.22 -48.55 6.16
N ILE A 2 7.19 -47.93 4.99
CA ILE A 2 7.93 -46.67 4.73
C ILE A 2 7.13 -45.54 5.38
N ASN A 3 7.76 -44.83 6.28
CA ASN A 3 7.15 -43.66 6.90
C ASN A 3 7.05 -42.52 5.86
N LEU A 4 5.85 -42.07 5.55
CA LEU A 4 5.61 -40.95 4.65
C LEU A 4 5.97 -39.63 5.38
N CYS A 5 6.66 -38.72 4.70
CA CYS A 5 7.00 -37.41 5.27
C CYS A 5 5.91 -36.38 4.96
N LEU A 6 5.41 -35.69 6.00
CA LEU A 6 4.47 -34.60 5.88
C LEU A 6 5.20 -33.26 5.80
N ALA A 7 4.82 -32.42 4.86
CA ALA A 7 5.18 -31.01 4.84
C ALA A 7 4.34 -30.18 5.82
N LYS A 8 3.06 -30.59 6.00
CA LYS A 8 2.10 -29.95 6.91
C LYS A 8 1.25 -30.98 7.64
N PHE A 9 0.76 -30.61 8.81
CA PHE A 9 -0.02 -31.46 9.71
C PHE A 9 -1.49 -31.05 9.82
N SER A 10 -1.84 -29.82 9.43
CA SER A 10 -3.23 -29.35 9.50
C SER A 10 -3.49 -28.26 8.42
N PRO A 11 -4.18 -28.60 7.33
CA PRO A 11 -4.50 -29.94 6.89
C PRO A 11 -3.25 -30.77 6.57
N SER A 12 -3.35 -32.09 6.62
CA SER A 12 -2.23 -32.97 6.32
C SER A 12 -1.85 -32.89 4.83
N GLU A 13 -0.57 -32.64 4.54
CA GLU A 13 -0.03 -32.57 3.17
C GLU A 13 1.31 -33.30 3.11
N LEU A 14 1.48 -34.24 2.18
CA LEU A 14 2.76 -34.92 1.95
C LEU A 14 3.80 -33.97 1.37
N LEU A 15 5.07 -34.20 1.66
CA LEU A 15 6.17 -33.36 1.18
C LEU A 15 6.21 -33.24 -0.34
N GLU A 16 6.06 -34.36 -1.05
CA GLU A 16 6.02 -34.35 -2.52
C GLU A 16 4.81 -33.64 -3.09
N CYS A 17 3.66 -33.67 -2.39
CA CYS A 17 2.47 -32.95 -2.82
C CYS A 17 2.67 -31.43 -2.66
N HIS A 18 3.26 -31.02 -1.53
CA HIS A 18 3.60 -29.63 -1.29
C HIS A 18 4.56 -29.06 -2.34
N VAL A 19 5.67 -29.79 -2.61
CA VAL A 19 6.64 -29.42 -3.65
C VAL A 19 5.96 -29.36 -5.03
N HIS A 20 5.13 -30.34 -5.37
CA HIS A 20 4.36 -30.33 -6.63
C HIS A 20 3.47 -29.08 -6.76
N ASN A 21 2.77 -28.72 -5.69
CA ASN A 21 1.93 -27.52 -5.65
C ASN A 21 2.76 -26.23 -5.80
N ALA A 22 3.90 -26.14 -5.12
CA ALA A 22 4.82 -25.00 -5.26
C ALA A 22 5.40 -24.89 -6.69
N LEU A 23 5.72 -26.01 -7.33
CA LEU A 23 6.15 -26.05 -8.73
C LEU A 23 5.05 -25.61 -9.72
N ASN A 24 3.77 -25.93 -9.43
CA ASN A 24 2.66 -25.41 -10.23
C ASN A 24 2.55 -23.88 -10.11
N VAL A 25 2.73 -23.32 -8.93
CA VAL A 25 2.82 -21.86 -8.74
C VAL A 25 4.00 -21.28 -9.53
N MET A 26 5.19 -21.90 -9.40
CA MET A 26 6.37 -21.49 -10.17
C MET A 26 6.09 -21.47 -11.68
N LYS A 27 5.46 -22.51 -12.22
CA LYS A 27 5.08 -22.59 -13.63
C LYS A 27 4.15 -21.46 -14.04
N SER A 28 3.19 -21.09 -13.19
CA SER A 28 2.29 -19.99 -13.40
C SER A 28 3.03 -18.63 -13.39
N ILE A 29 3.98 -18.45 -12.47
CA ILE A 29 4.85 -17.26 -12.43
C ILE A 29 5.75 -17.21 -13.66
N MET A 30 6.39 -18.30 -14.03
CA MET A 30 7.25 -18.42 -15.21
C MET A 30 6.53 -18.03 -16.49
N ASN A 31 5.28 -18.45 -16.66
CA ASN A 31 4.45 -18.10 -17.81
C ASN A 31 4.03 -16.63 -17.84
N SER A 32 4.05 -15.95 -16.70
CA SER A 32 3.66 -14.55 -16.56
C SER A 32 4.88 -13.61 -16.59
N PHE A 33 6.01 -14.05 -16.01
CA PHE A 33 7.24 -13.26 -15.83
C PHE A 33 8.35 -13.73 -16.76
N ILE A 34 8.04 -13.82 -18.03
CA ILE A 34 8.96 -14.29 -19.09
C ILE A 34 10.24 -13.47 -19.20
N TRP A 35 10.20 -12.21 -18.75
CA TRP A 35 11.31 -11.27 -18.77
C TRP A 35 12.41 -11.60 -17.74
N ILE A 36 12.15 -12.49 -16.78
CA ILE A 36 13.11 -12.81 -15.70
C ILE A 36 14.43 -13.35 -16.28
N ASN A 37 14.38 -14.17 -17.31
CA ASN A 37 15.59 -14.70 -17.94
C ASN A 37 16.52 -13.62 -18.49
N GLU A 38 15.96 -12.52 -18.98
CA GLU A 38 16.75 -11.37 -19.47
C GLU A 38 17.22 -10.47 -18.31
N PHE A 39 16.45 -10.42 -17.23
CA PHE A 39 16.68 -9.50 -16.14
C PHE A 39 17.60 -10.07 -15.06
N VAL A 40 17.42 -11.34 -14.68
CA VAL A 40 18.18 -12.01 -13.61
C VAL A 40 19.26 -12.94 -14.18
N GLY A 41 18.91 -13.78 -15.18
CA GLY A 41 19.83 -14.74 -15.80
C GLY A 41 19.07 -15.86 -16.51
N LYS A 42 19.67 -16.41 -17.58
CA LYS A 42 19.02 -17.42 -18.46
C LYS A 42 18.66 -18.72 -17.75
N ASP A 43 19.40 -19.08 -16.74
CA ASP A 43 19.22 -20.30 -15.94
C ASP A 43 18.42 -20.09 -14.64
N PHE A 44 17.89 -18.88 -14.44
CA PHE A 44 17.18 -18.53 -13.21
C PHE A 44 16.05 -19.51 -12.85
N TRP A 45 15.25 -19.91 -13.85
CA TRP A 45 14.13 -20.84 -13.60
C TRP A 45 14.59 -22.24 -13.21
N GLU A 46 15.74 -22.69 -13.71
CA GLU A 46 16.33 -23.96 -13.32
C GLU A 46 16.84 -23.88 -11.86
N LEU A 47 17.48 -22.75 -11.49
CA LEU A 47 17.93 -22.54 -10.11
C LEU A 47 16.74 -22.49 -9.14
N LEU A 48 15.69 -21.74 -9.47
CA LEU A 48 14.48 -21.66 -8.65
C LEU A 48 13.77 -23.03 -8.51
N PHE A 49 13.74 -23.81 -9.58
CA PHE A 49 13.17 -25.16 -9.59
C PHE A 49 13.85 -26.05 -8.54
N TYR A 50 15.18 -26.11 -8.54
CA TYR A 50 15.90 -26.92 -7.57
C TYR A 50 15.84 -26.32 -6.15
N THR A 51 15.78 -25.01 -6.03
CA THR A 51 15.54 -24.35 -4.75
C THR A 51 14.20 -24.80 -4.14
N ILE A 52 13.13 -24.82 -4.96
CA ILE A 52 11.80 -25.29 -4.52
C ILE A 52 11.79 -26.78 -4.16
N ILE A 53 12.47 -27.62 -4.93
CA ILE A 53 12.50 -29.06 -4.63
C ILE A 53 13.20 -29.33 -3.30
N LEU A 54 14.32 -28.65 -3.05
CA LEU A 54 15.18 -28.97 -1.93
C LEU A 54 14.82 -28.25 -0.62
N HIS A 55 14.05 -27.13 -0.66
CA HIS A 55 13.88 -26.25 0.50
C HIS A 55 13.33 -26.93 1.75
N ASP A 56 12.48 -27.92 1.59
CA ASP A 56 11.73 -28.59 2.66
C ASP A 56 12.16 -30.03 2.96
N VAL A 57 13.22 -30.53 2.32
CA VAL A 57 13.71 -31.90 2.53
C VAL A 57 13.99 -32.19 4.00
N GLY A 58 14.51 -31.22 4.74
CA GLY A 58 14.79 -31.34 6.17
C GLY A 58 13.56 -31.61 7.04
N LYS A 59 12.34 -31.35 6.55
CA LYS A 59 11.10 -31.72 7.25
C LYS A 59 10.94 -33.23 7.45
N CYS A 60 11.69 -34.05 6.69
CA CYS A 60 11.72 -35.49 6.87
C CYS A 60 12.41 -35.95 8.16
N ALA A 61 13.05 -35.09 8.93
CA ALA A 61 13.63 -35.44 10.23
C ALA A 61 12.56 -36.01 11.17
N LYS A 62 12.87 -37.10 11.86
CA LYS A 62 11.94 -37.85 12.74
C LYS A 62 11.30 -36.93 13.80
N GLY A 63 12.09 -36.07 14.44
CA GLY A 63 11.59 -35.15 15.45
C GLY A 63 10.55 -34.18 14.90
N PHE A 64 10.77 -33.62 13.70
CA PHE A 64 9.80 -32.78 12.99
C PHE A 64 8.53 -33.59 12.68
N GLN A 65 8.67 -34.80 12.14
CA GLN A 65 7.52 -35.67 11.81
C GLN A 65 6.70 -36.08 13.04
N LYS A 66 7.36 -36.21 14.20
CA LYS A 66 6.68 -36.53 15.46
C LYS A 66 5.88 -35.36 16.02
N ASN A 67 6.48 -34.17 16.09
CA ASN A 67 5.82 -32.97 16.59
C ASN A 67 6.53 -31.67 16.14
N PRO A 68 6.12 -31.06 15.01
CA PRO A 68 6.79 -29.90 14.47
C PRO A 68 6.76 -28.66 15.39
N LYS A 69 5.78 -28.55 16.30
CA LYS A 69 5.66 -27.42 17.23
C LYS A 69 6.62 -27.53 18.43
N LYS A 70 7.04 -28.73 18.78
CA LYS A 70 7.95 -28.99 19.89
C LYS A 70 9.38 -29.29 19.43
N TRP A 71 9.55 -29.51 18.13
CA TRP A 71 10.86 -29.75 17.56
C TRP A 71 11.66 -28.44 17.55
N ASP A 72 12.80 -28.43 18.21
CA ASP A 72 13.60 -27.24 18.51
C ASP A 72 14.70 -26.95 17.49
N TYR A 73 14.62 -27.56 16.33
CA TYR A 73 15.58 -27.38 15.26
C TYR A 73 14.94 -26.81 13.98
N ARG A 74 15.76 -26.52 12.97
CA ARG A 74 15.34 -25.83 11.74
C ARG A 74 15.52 -26.73 10.53
N HIS A 75 14.44 -27.05 9.84
CA HIS A 75 14.47 -27.93 8.67
C HIS A 75 15.24 -27.33 7.49
N GLU A 76 15.29 -26.00 7.35
CA GLU A 76 16.05 -25.33 6.30
C GLU A 76 17.55 -25.58 6.42
N ILE A 77 18.10 -25.73 7.64
CA ILE A 77 19.50 -26.11 7.86
C ILE A 77 19.73 -27.51 7.33
N LEU A 78 18.85 -28.47 7.61
CA LEU A 78 18.97 -29.85 7.13
C LEU A 78 18.71 -29.99 5.62
N SER A 79 17.96 -29.06 5.03
CA SER A 79 17.67 -29.03 3.59
C SER A 79 18.84 -28.53 2.76
N THR A 80 19.59 -27.56 3.29
CA THR A 80 20.66 -26.85 2.58
C THR A 80 21.75 -27.75 2.01
N PRO A 81 22.29 -28.78 2.71
CA PRO A 81 23.36 -29.62 2.18
C PRO A 81 23.06 -30.38 0.91
N PHE A 82 21.80 -30.61 0.58
CA PHE A 82 21.39 -31.34 -0.64
C PHE A 82 21.77 -30.61 -1.93
N VAL A 83 22.17 -29.32 -1.86
CA VAL A 83 22.68 -28.58 -3.03
C VAL A 83 24.00 -29.17 -3.56
N LYS A 84 24.78 -29.92 -2.74
CA LYS A 84 26.00 -30.62 -3.17
C LYS A 84 25.76 -31.60 -4.31
N PHE A 85 24.56 -32.16 -4.40
CA PHE A 85 24.16 -33.15 -5.40
C PHE A 85 23.68 -32.53 -6.71
N LEU A 86 23.75 -31.19 -6.84
CA LEU A 86 23.46 -30.48 -8.07
C LEU A 86 24.71 -30.34 -8.94
N SER A 87 24.59 -30.64 -10.23
CA SER A 87 25.66 -30.49 -11.23
C SER A 87 25.75 -29.05 -11.72
N TYR A 88 26.00 -28.10 -10.81
CA TYR A 88 26.24 -26.68 -11.07
C TYR A 88 27.63 -26.29 -10.53
N ASP A 89 28.14 -25.13 -10.98
CA ASP A 89 29.29 -24.48 -10.36
C ASP A 89 28.93 -24.03 -8.91
N GLU A 90 29.97 -23.80 -8.10
CA GLU A 90 29.78 -23.45 -6.69
C GLU A 90 29.01 -22.13 -6.51
N ASP A 91 29.18 -21.17 -7.42
CA ASP A 91 28.42 -19.89 -7.37
C ASP A 91 26.90 -20.14 -7.40
N LYS A 92 26.42 -20.99 -8.31
CA LYS A 92 25.00 -21.33 -8.41
C LYS A 92 24.51 -22.19 -7.27
N LYS A 93 25.33 -23.16 -6.80
CA LYS A 93 25.00 -23.97 -5.61
C LYS A 93 24.84 -23.08 -4.38
N ASN A 94 25.73 -22.11 -4.19
CA ASN A 94 25.69 -21.18 -3.06
C ASN A 94 24.47 -20.26 -3.11
N LEU A 95 24.05 -19.80 -4.29
CA LEU A 95 22.80 -19.05 -4.47
C LEU A 95 21.57 -19.86 -4.03
N ILE A 96 21.49 -21.13 -4.46
CA ILE A 96 20.40 -22.05 -4.05
C ILE A 96 20.48 -22.32 -2.55
N ALA A 97 21.66 -22.65 -2.02
CA ALA A 97 21.88 -22.95 -0.61
C ALA A 97 21.45 -21.82 0.30
N LEU A 98 21.87 -20.58 0.02
CA LEU A 98 21.50 -19.40 0.78
C LEU A 98 20.00 -19.12 0.73
N SER A 99 19.37 -19.31 -0.44
CA SER A 99 17.94 -19.12 -0.59
C SER A 99 17.14 -20.15 0.23
N ILE A 100 17.61 -21.41 0.29
CA ILE A 100 17.03 -22.46 1.13
C ILE A 100 17.27 -22.13 2.60
N LEU A 101 18.50 -21.82 2.99
CA LEU A 101 18.88 -21.56 4.39
C LEU A 101 18.09 -20.42 5.01
N THR A 102 17.73 -19.41 4.20
CA THR A 102 17.12 -18.15 4.68
C THR A 102 15.64 -18.00 4.37
N HIS A 103 14.93 -19.00 3.81
CA HIS A 103 13.57 -18.79 3.33
C HIS A 103 12.55 -18.46 4.43
N HIS A 104 12.78 -18.89 5.66
CA HIS A 104 11.96 -18.52 6.82
C HIS A 104 12.57 -17.45 7.72
N LYS A 105 13.88 -17.23 7.64
CA LYS A 105 14.63 -16.35 8.54
C LYS A 105 15.70 -15.60 7.77
N TYR A 106 16.29 -14.62 8.43
CA TYR A 106 17.44 -13.88 7.92
C TYR A 106 18.75 -14.43 8.47
N ILE A 107 19.88 -14.13 7.80
CA ILE A 107 21.22 -14.62 8.22
C ILE A 107 21.54 -14.20 9.65
N GLU A 108 21.23 -12.96 10.06
CA GLU A 108 21.43 -12.49 11.43
C GLU A 108 20.62 -13.27 12.46
N GLU A 109 19.43 -13.71 12.11
CA GLU A 109 18.62 -14.54 13.01
C GLU A 109 19.16 -15.97 13.11
N LEU A 110 20.01 -16.36 12.15
CA LEU A 110 20.78 -17.61 12.20
C LEU A 110 22.05 -17.44 13.03
N ASP A 111 22.61 -16.22 13.07
CA ASP A 111 23.84 -15.85 13.77
C ASP A 111 23.59 -15.11 15.10
N SER A 112 22.40 -14.45 15.25
CA SER A 112 22.08 -13.62 16.40
C SER A 112 21.92 -14.41 17.69
N GLY A 113 22.93 -14.51 18.37
CA GLY A 113 22.94 -15.10 19.67
C GLY A 113 23.99 -16.15 19.87
N MET A 114 25.11 -16.01 19.16
CA MET A 114 26.29 -16.89 19.35
C MET A 114 25.97 -18.38 19.30
N GLN A 115 24.87 -18.80 18.74
CA GLN A 115 24.35 -20.14 18.95
C GLN A 115 23.94 -20.91 17.70
N VAL A 116 23.82 -20.24 16.53
CA VAL A 116 23.43 -20.99 15.34
C VAL A 116 24.68 -21.53 14.63
N ILE A 117 25.75 -20.75 14.53
CA ILE A 117 27.04 -21.30 14.10
C ILE A 117 27.47 -22.45 15.01
N PRO A 118 27.45 -22.36 16.36
CA PRO A 118 27.65 -23.55 17.21
C PRO A 118 26.60 -24.64 17.05
N ARG A 119 25.31 -24.30 16.81
CA ARG A 119 24.27 -25.30 16.55
C ARG A 119 24.39 -25.97 15.18
N ILE A 120 24.90 -25.26 14.19
CA ILE A 120 25.23 -25.82 12.87
C ILE A 120 26.52 -26.69 12.94
N TYR A 121 27.46 -26.34 13.80
CA TYR A 121 28.81 -26.90 13.78
C TYR A 121 29.09 -28.04 14.77
N LYS A 122 28.13 -28.51 15.56
CA LYS A 122 28.47 -29.58 16.53
C LYS A 122 27.33 -30.58 16.71
N ASP A 123 27.45 -31.36 17.73
CA ASP A 123 26.63 -32.53 18.07
C ASP A 123 25.14 -32.37 17.75
N ALA A 124 24.58 -31.16 17.91
CA ALA A 124 23.19 -30.88 17.59
C ALA A 124 22.88 -31.02 16.09
N TYR A 125 23.73 -30.53 15.18
CA TYR A 125 23.52 -30.72 13.74
C TYR A 125 23.60 -32.19 13.36
N LEU A 126 24.62 -32.89 13.82
CA LEU A 126 24.79 -34.32 13.53
C LEU A 126 23.64 -35.14 14.07
N GLU A 127 23.19 -34.88 15.30
CA GLU A 127 22.00 -35.51 15.88
C GLU A 127 20.79 -35.35 14.96
N LYS A 128 20.54 -34.14 14.46
CA LYS A 128 19.40 -33.85 13.59
C LYS A 128 19.56 -34.42 12.17
N VAL A 129 20.77 -34.55 11.69
CA VAL A 129 21.06 -35.32 10.46
C VAL A 129 20.74 -36.81 10.68
N GLU A 130 21.05 -37.41 11.82
CA GLU A 130 20.67 -38.80 12.12
C GLU A 130 19.11 -38.92 12.15
N GLU A 131 18.39 -37.95 12.77
CA GLU A 131 16.94 -37.95 12.73
C GLU A 131 16.39 -37.90 11.27
N LEU A 132 17.05 -37.17 10.36
CA LEU A 132 16.70 -37.12 8.94
C LEU A 132 16.96 -38.48 8.26
N LEU A 133 18.12 -39.09 8.55
CA LEU A 133 18.53 -40.37 7.97
C LEU A 133 17.65 -41.55 8.39
N GLU A 134 16.92 -41.46 9.51
CA GLU A 134 15.93 -42.48 9.86
C GLU A 134 14.83 -42.61 8.80
N ASN A 135 14.54 -41.53 8.04
CA ASN A 135 13.58 -41.52 6.96
C ASN A 135 14.22 -41.50 5.55
N LYS A 136 15.50 -41.91 5.45
CA LYS A 136 16.26 -41.92 4.18
C LYS A 136 15.57 -42.71 3.07
N ASN A 137 14.95 -43.85 3.41
CA ASN A 137 14.25 -44.69 2.46
C ASN A 137 13.10 -43.94 1.76
N TYR A 138 12.38 -43.03 2.46
CA TYR A 138 11.38 -42.21 1.82
C TYR A 138 12.03 -41.23 0.81
N LEU A 139 13.12 -40.56 1.19
CA LEU A 139 13.82 -39.64 0.32
C LEU A 139 14.35 -40.32 -0.94
N THR A 140 15.04 -41.47 -0.80
CA THR A 140 15.71 -42.18 -1.92
C THR A 140 14.74 -42.94 -2.82
N THR A 141 13.64 -43.50 -2.26
CA THR A 141 12.74 -44.35 -3.02
C THR A 141 11.52 -43.60 -3.56
N PHE A 142 11.06 -42.56 -2.87
CA PHE A 142 9.79 -41.89 -3.22
C PHE A 142 9.98 -40.42 -3.63
N PHE A 143 10.83 -39.66 -2.93
CA PHE A 143 10.93 -38.22 -3.16
C PHE A 143 11.85 -37.88 -4.33
N PHE A 144 13.14 -38.23 -4.22
CA PHE A 144 14.12 -37.86 -5.26
C PHE A 144 13.85 -38.47 -6.64
N PRO A 145 13.31 -39.71 -6.78
CA PRO A 145 12.95 -40.23 -8.10
C PRO A 145 11.88 -39.41 -8.84
N LYS A 146 11.08 -38.59 -8.12
CA LYS A 146 10.09 -37.71 -8.73
C LYS A 146 10.69 -36.49 -9.45
N ILE A 147 11.94 -36.15 -9.17
CA ILE A 147 12.60 -34.96 -9.74
C ILE A 147 12.51 -34.97 -11.27
N ASN A 148 12.84 -36.10 -11.91
CA ASN A 148 12.76 -36.22 -13.37
C ASN A 148 11.33 -35.99 -13.91
N SER A 149 10.31 -36.44 -13.20
CA SER A 149 8.92 -36.20 -13.58
C SER A 149 8.53 -34.73 -13.45
N TRP A 150 9.04 -34.04 -12.42
CA TRP A 150 8.84 -32.59 -12.23
C TRP A 150 9.63 -31.76 -13.26
N GLU A 151 10.85 -32.16 -13.63
CA GLU A 151 11.59 -31.52 -14.73
C GLU A 151 10.78 -31.55 -16.04
N ARG A 152 10.23 -32.72 -16.39
CA ARG A 152 9.36 -32.88 -17.59
C ARG A 152 8.08 -32.05 -17.48
N LEU A 153 7.46 -31.96 -16.27
CA LEU A 153 6.28 -31.14 -16.04
C LEU A 153 6.52 -29.66 -16.30
N ILE A 154 7.68 -29.14 -15.86
CA ILE A 154 8.00 -27.70 -15.91
C ILE A 154 8.69 -27.36 -17.24
N PHE A 155 9.77 -28.06 -17.58
CA PHE A 155 10.67 -27.70 -18.71
C PHE A 155 10.44 -28.48 -20.00
N LYS A 156 9.58 -29.52 -19.96
CA LYS A 156 9.35 -30.45 -21.10
C LYS A 156 10.60 -31.25 -21.52
N LYS A 157 11.60 -31.33 -20.67
CA LYS A 157 12.86 -32.06 -20.85
C LYS A 157 13.39 -32.54 -19.49
N ASP A 158 14.29 -33.52 -19.51
CA ASP A 158 15.06 -33.91 -18.36
C ASP A 158 16.30 -33.02 -18.27
N LEU A 159 16.49 -32.34 -17.15
CA LEU A 159 17.68 -31.51 -16.90
C LEU A 159 18.86 -32.33 -16.42
N LYS A 160 18.57 -33.41 -15.66
CA LYS A 160 19.55 -34.35 -15.08
C LYS A 160 20.64 -33.67 -14.27
N LYS A 161 20.28 -32.61 -13.53
CA LYS A 161 21.22 -31.84 -12.72
C LYS A 161 21.34 -32.35 -11.29
N PHE A 162 20.39 -33.12 -10.80
CA PHE A 162 20.43 -33.71 -9.45
C PHE A 162 20.87 -35.16 -9.55
N ASN A 163 21.94 -35.51 -8.84
CA ASN A 163 22.49 -36.89 -8.77
C ASN A 163 22.97 -37.17 -7.35
N LEU A 164 22.26 -38.01 -6.62
CA LEU A 164 22.60 -38.40 -5.27
C LEU A 164 23.76 -39.43 -5.34
N SER A 165 24.87 -39.12 -4.71
CA SER A 165 26.06 -40.00 -4.68
C SER A 165 25.87 -41.15 -3.68
N ASP A 166 26.61 -42.25 -3.84
CA ASP A 166 26.56 -43.41 -2.92
C ASP A 166 26.88 -43.02 -1.47
N ASN A 167 27.79 -42.04 -1.28
CA ASN A 167 28.18 -41.54 0.04
C ASN A 167 27.48 -40.26 0.47
N TRP A 168 26.29 -40.01 -0.03
CA TRP A 168 25.53 -38.76 0.22
C TRP A 168 25.28 -38.49 1.72
N GLU A 169 25.09 -39.55 2.53
CA GLU A 169 24.89 -39.45 3.98
C GLU A 169 26.07 -38.79 4.67
N GLU A 170 27.29 -39.16 4.28
CA GLU A 170 28.51 -38.56 4.81
C GLU A 170 28.74 -37.15 4.31
N GLN A 171 28.37 -36.87 3.05
CA GLN A 171 28.52 -35.55 2.48
C GLN A 171 27.58 -34.50 3.11
N ILE A 172 26.38 -34.85 3.52
CA ILE A 172 25.49 -33.93 4.24
C ILE A 172 25.96 -33.68 5.66
N LYS A 173 26.55 -34.68 6.35
CA LYS A 173 27.17 -34.54 7.69
C LYS A 173 28.35 -33.56 7.69
N ASN A 174 29.10 -33.53 6.59
CA ASN A 174 30.30 -32.73 6.40
C ASN A 174 30.03 -31.46 5.53
N PHE A 175 28.82 -30.92 5.56
CA PHE A 175 28.54 -29.67 4.84
C PHE A 175 29.15 -28.47 5.55
N ASP A 176 29.90 -27.63 4.79
CA ASP A 176 30.57 -26.46 5.36
C ASP A 176 29.69 -25.22 5.24
N PHE A 177 28.97 -24.90 6.30
CA PHE A 177 28.17 -23.67 6.39
C PHE A 177 29.05 -22.44 6.54
N LYS A 178 30.26 -22.54 7.05
CA LYS A 178 31.16 -21.41 7.22
C LYS A 178 31.65 -20.93 5.85
N GLU A 179 32.09 -21.86 4.99
CA GLU A 179 32.45 -21.54 3.61
C GLU A 179 31.28 -20.88 2.85
N LEU A 180 30.06 -21.36 3.05
CA LEU A 180 28.85 -20.76 2.44
C LEU A 180 28.63 -19.31 2.89
N LEU A 181 28.81 -19.02 4.20
CA LEU A 181 28.63 -17.66 4.73
C LEU A 181 29.80 -16.75 4.33
N GLU A 182 31.02 -17.24 4.26
CA GLU A 182 32.18 -16.50 3.73
C GLU A 182 31.94 -16.11 2.26
N TRP A 183 31.51 -17.08 1.43
CA TRP A 183 31.14 -16.79 0.05
C TRP A 183 30.03 -15.71 -0.04
N TYR A 184 29.01 -15.76 0.84
CA TYR A 184 27.97 -14.76 0.88
C TYR A 184 28.52 -13.36 1.16
N GLU A 185 29.37 -13.20 2.17
CA GLU A 185 29.97 -11.91 2.52
C GLU A 185 30.76 -11.30 1.35
N GLU A 186 31.47 -12.13 0.59
CA GLU A 186 32.23 -11.69 -0.58
C GLU A 186 31.37 -11.35 -1.81
N ASN A 187 30.18 -11.97 -1.93
CA ASN A 187 29.39 -11.92 -3.18
C ASN A 187 28.03 -11.25 -3.05
N LYS A 188 27.57 -10.91 -1.84
CA LYS A 188 26.21 -10.38 -1.57
C LYS A 188 25.83 -9.16 -2.43
N GLU A 189 26.76 -8.24 -2.68
CA GLU A 189 26.48 -7.08 -3.53
C GLU A 189 26.44 -7.45 -5.02
N LYS A 190 27.39 -8.24 -5.48
CA LYS A 190 27.45 -8.71 -6.88
C LYS A 190 26.26 -9.58 -7.25
N ARG A 191 25.78 -10.39 -6.30
CA ARG A 191 24.67 -11.33 -6.50
C ARG A 191 23.35 -10.85 -5.91
N LYS A 192 23.26 -9.59 -5.50
CA LYS A 192 22.08 -8.97 -4.85
C LYS A 192 20.77 -9.31 -5.56
N ILE A 193 20.67 -9.09 -6.85
CA ILE A 193 19.45 -9.37 -7.62
C ILE A 193 19.11 -10.86 -7.64
N HIS A 194 20.09 -11.75 -7.83
CA HIS A 194 19.85 -13.20 -7.81
C HIS A 194 19.31 -13.66 -6.46
N LEU A 195 19.94 -13.21 -5.35
CA LEU A 195 19.52 -13.55 -4.00
C LEU A 195 18.11 -13.05 -3.68
N ILE A 196 17.78 -11.79 -4.04
CA ILE A 196 16.45 -11.22 -3.85
C ILE A 196 15.40 -12.03 -4.63
N PHE A 197 15.67 -12.37 -5.88
CA PHE A 197 14.68 -13.07 -6.71
C PHE A 197 14.53 -14.54 -6.34
N LEU A 198 15.62 -15.26 -6.05
CA LEU A 198 15.54 -16.67 -5.67
C LEU A 198 14.79 -16.84 -4.35
N LYS A 199 15.19 -16.14 -3.28
CA LYS A 199 14.46 -16.18 -2.01
C LYS A 199 13.04 -15.63 -2.15
N GLY A 200 12.87 -14.50 -2.83
CA GLY A 200 11.58 -13.85 -3.00
C GLY A 200 10.56 -14.74 -3.72
N LEU A 201 10.96 -15.40 -4.82
CA LEU A 201 10.08 -16.28 -5.57
C LEU A 201 9.94 -17.68 -4.93
N LEU A 202 10.96 -18.18 -4.23
CA LEU A 202 10.79 -19.35 -3.37
C LEU A 202 9.66 -19.12 -2.35
N ASN A 203 9.73 -18.00 -1.60
CA ASN A 203 8.70 -17.64 -0.62
C ASN A 203 7.33 -17.43 -1.26
N ALA A 204 7.29 -16.86 -2.46
CA ALA A 204 6.02 -16.70 -3.19
C ALA A 204 5.39 -18.06 -3.54
N CYS A 205 6.20 -19.02 -4.02
CA CYS A 205 5.75 -20.35 -4.40
C CYS A 205 5.31 -21.17 -3.17
N ASP A 206 6.11 -21.21 -2.12
CA ASP A 206 5.78 -21.90 -0.87
C ASP A 206 4.53 -21.33 -0.21
N HIS A 207 4.47 -20.00 -0.03
CA HIS A 207 3.33 -19.35 0.64
C HIS A 207 2.02 -19.48 -0.14
N LEU A 208 2.03 -19.50 -1.48
CA LEU A 208 0.83 -19.72 -2.28
C LEU A 208 0.39 -21.18 -2.26
N ALA A 209 1.32 -22.10 -2.44
CA ALA A 209 1.05 -23.53 -2.29
C ALA A 209 0.47 -23.84 -0.90
N SER A 210 1.07 -23.24 0.14
CA SER A 210 0.62 -23.34 1.52
C SER A 210 -0.78 -22.75 1.76
N ALA A 211 -1.21 -21.80 0.95
CA ALA A 211 -2.56 -21.24 0.98
C ALA A 211 -3.56 -22.02 0.11
N GLY A 212 -3.14 -23.12 -0.54
CA GLY A 212 -3.97 -23.90 -1.47
C GLY A 212 -4.15 -23.26 -2.84
N GLU A 213 -3.31 -22.25 -3.17
CA GLU A 213 -3.31 -21.60 -4.49
C GLU A 213 -2.20 -22.19 -5.37
N HIS A 214 -2.56 -22.63 -6.56
CA HIS A 214 -1.62 -23.29 -7.48
C HIS A 214 -1.26 -22.44 -8.69
N LYS A 215 -1.75 -21.21 -8.76
CA LYS A 215 -1.49 -20.26 -9.84
C LYS A 215 -1.58 -18.81 -9.34
N ILE A 216 -0.93 -17.91 -10.04
CA ILE A 216 -1.16 -16.47 -9.90
C ILE A 216 -2.20 -15.99 -10.92
N LEU A 217 -2.88 -14.90 -10.59
CA LEU A 217 -3.85 -14.30 -11.51
C LEU A 217 -3.16 -13.29 -12.44
N THR A 218 -3.72 -13.14 -13.64
CA THR A 218 -3.27 -12.18 -14.66
C THR A 218 -4.39 -11.19 -14.97
N LEU A 219 -4.00 -9.97 -15.38
CA LEU A 219 -4.97 -8.94 -15.74
C LEU A 219 -5.73 -9.31 -17.03
N PRO A 220 -7.04 -9.04 -17.08
CA PRO A 220 -7.81 -9.11 -18.32
C PRO A 220 -7.43 -7.94 -19.25
N ASN A 221 -8.01 -7.92 -20.45
CA ASN A 221 -7.84 -6.81 -21.37
C ASN A 221 -8.49 -5.53 -20.82
N LEU A 222 -7.67 -4.68 -20.17
CA LEU A 222 -8.14 -3.45 -19.51
C LEU A 222 -8.77 -2.47 -20.51
N LYS A 223 -8.23 -2.34 -21.74
CA LYS A 223 -8.82 -1.48 -22.79
C LYS A 223 -10.24 -1.91 -23.08
N LYS A 224 -10.48 -3.20 -23.30
CA LYS A 224 -11.82 -3.74 -23.56
C LYS A 224 -12.76 -3.40 -22.39
N ARG A 225 -12.35 -3.66 -21.14
CA ARG A 225 -13.13 -3.39 -19.92
C ARG A 225 -13.49 -1.91 -19.74
N VAL A 226 -12.57 -1.01 -20.07
CA VAL A 226 -12.81 0.44 -20.00
C VAL A 226 -13.75 0.88 -21.12
N CYS A 227 -13.50 0.44 -22.38
CA CYS A 227 -14.33 0.82 -23.53
C CYS A 227 -15.78 0.32 -23.42
N GLU A 228 -16.03 -0.83 -22.81
CA GLU A 228 -17.38 -1.33 -22.54
C GLU A 228 -18.20 -0.38 -21.60
N LYS A 229 -17.52 0.44 -20.81
CA LYS A 229 -18.17 1.39 -19.87
C LYS A 229 -18.19 2.83 -20.35
N LEU A 230 -17.42 3.15 -21.37
CA LEU A 230 -17.33 4.48 -21.97
C LEU A 230 -17.85 4.43 -23.42
N LYS A 231 -18.79 5.34 -23.75
CA LYS A 231 -19.30 5.43 -25.14
C LYS A 231 -18.18 5.82 -26.11
N ASN A 232 -17.39 6.84 -25.74
CA ASN A 232 -16.24 7.33 -26.50
C ASN A 232 -15.09 7.62 -25.56
N LEU A 233 -13.88 7.42 -26.02
CA LEU A 233 -12.68 7.85 -25.32
C LEU A 233 -12.49 9.36 -25.51
N ARG A 234 -11.91 10.02 -24.50
CA ARG A 234 -11.49 11.42 -24.57
C ARG A 234 -10.05 11.51 -25.06
N GLU A 235 -9.63 12.71 -25.45
CA GLU A 235 -8.30 12.98 -25.97
C GLU A 235 -7.16 12.29 -25.20
N LEU A 236 -7.09 12.54 -23.88
CA LEU A 236 -6.01 11.93 -23.07
C LEU A 236 -6.16 10.41 -22.91
N GLN A 237 -7.38 9.88 -23.00
CA GLN A 237 -7.65 8.44 -22.95
C GLN A 237 -7.22 7.75 -24.24
N GLU A 238 -7.29 8.42 -25.38
CA GLU A 238 -6.76 7.93 -26.66
C GLU A 238 -5.23 8.02 -26.67
N ARG A 239 -4.68 9.20 -26.36
CA ARG A 239 -3.23 9.44 -26.38
C ARG A 239 -2.46 8.51 -25.43
N VAL A 240 -3.03 8.16 -24.28
CA VAL A 240 -2.37 7.29 -23.31
C VAL A 240 -2.18 5.86 -23.82
N LEU A 241 -3.01 5.41 -24.77
CA LEU A 241 -2.87 4.09 -25.41
C LEU A 241 -1.62 3.96 -26.27
N GLU A 242 -1.02 5.09 -26.65
CA GLU A 242 0.24 5.17 -27.40
C GLU A 242 1.44 5.55 -26.52
N THR A 243 1.23 5.65 -25.21
CA THR A 243 2.25 6.04 -24.24
C THR A 243 2.88 4.82 -23.58
N TYR A 244 4.02 4.35 -24.12
CA TYR A 244 4.73 3.12 -23.72
C TYR A 244 5.83 3.35 -22.67
N LYS A 245 5.80 4.43 -21.93
CA LYS A 245 6.82 4.85 -20.96
C LYS A 245 6.22 5.49 -19.71
N ASN A 246 7.07 5.93 -18.80
CA ASN A 246 6.63 6.76 -17.67
C ASN A 246 5.84 7.96 -18.16
N ALA A 247 4.84 8.38 -17.38
CA ALA A 247 4.01 9.51 -17.74
C ALA A 247 3.61 10.38 -16.53
N ILE A 248 3.36 11.65 -16.81
CA ILE A 248 2.69 12.58 -15.88
C ILE A 248 1.38 13.01 -16.53
N LEU A 249 0.26 12.77 -15.85
CA LEU A 249 -1.08 13.10 -16.31
C LEU A 249 -1.64 14.28 -15.53
N GLU A 250 -1.86 15.39 -16.19
CA GLU A 250 -2.54 16.58 -15.68
C GLU A 250 -3.95 16.65 -16.29
N ALA A 251 -4.97 16.44 -15.46
CA ALA A 251 -6.36 16.50 -15.90
C ALA A 251 -7.30 16.97 -14.78
N PRO A 252 -8.34 17.76 -15.13
CA PRO A 252 -9.31 18.26 -14.16
C PRO A 252 -10.04 17.14 -13.40
N THR A 253 -10.59 17.50 -12.24
CA THR A 253 -11.47 16.60 -11.51
C THR A 253 -12.72 16.27 -12.36
N GLY A 254 -13.01 14.97 -12.52
CA GLY A 254 -14.13 14.50 -13.34
C GLY A 254 -13.75 14.20 -14.81
N TYR A 255 -12.52 14.41 -15.21
CA TYR A 255 -12.04 14.03 -16.55
C TYR A 255 -12.10 12.52 -16.82
N GLY A 256 -11.88 11.70 -15.82
CA GLY A 256 -11.78 10.24 -15.96
C GLY A 256 -10.33 9.74 -15.79
N LYS A 257 -9.58 10.35 -14.87
CA LYS A 257 -8.19 9.96 -14.56
C LYS A 257 -8.03 8.46 -14.28
N THR A 258 -8.97 7.84 -13.57
CA THR A 258 -8.92 6.39 -13.28
C THR A 258 -8.99 5.56 -14.55
N GLU A 259 -9.88 5.88 -15.47
CA GLU A 259 -10.00 5.22 -16.77
C GLU A 259 -8.74 5.43 -17.61
N THR A 260 -8.19 6.64 -17.62
CA THR A 260 -6.92 6.95 -18.29
C THR A 260 -5.76 6.13 -17.70
N ALA A 261 -5.71 5.97 -16.37
CA ALA A 261 -4.68 5.17 -15.72
C ALA A 261 -4.77 3.67 -16.09
N LEU A 262 -5.98 3.12 -16.16
CA LEU A 262 -6.17 1.73 -16.61
C LEU A 262 -5.77 1.54 -18.08
N LEU A 263 -6.04 2.53 -18.93
CA LEU A 263 -5.61 2.51 -20.34
C LEU A 263 -4.10 2.65 -20.48
N TRP A 264 -3.44 3.50 -19.65
CA TRP A 264 -1.98 3.55 -19.57
C TRP A 264 -1.39 2.22 -19.12
N ALA A 265 -1.97 1.60 -18.09
CA ALA A 265 -1.54 0.28 -17.66
C ALA A 265 -1.67 -0.73 -18.81
N HIS A 266 -2.80 -0.71 -19.57
CA HIS A 266 -2.97 -1.56 -20.73
C HIS A 266 -1.90 -1.33 -21.82
N ALA A 267 -1.58 -0.07 -22.13
CA ALA A 267 -0.58 0.28 -23.14
C ALA A 267 0.83 -0.20 -22.75
N ASN A 268 1.13 -0.25 -21.45
CA ASN A 268 2.43 -0.65 -20.94
C ASN A 268 2.52 -2.14 -20.56
N LEU A 269 1.52 -2.96 -20.93
CA LEU A 269 1.60 -4.41 -20.87
C LEU A 269 2.63 -4.89 -21.89
N ASP A 270 3.56 -5.78 -21.49
CA ASP A 270 4.52 -6.36 -22.42
C ASP A 270 3.79 -7.19 -23.50
N ARG A 271 4.15 -6.95 -24.77
CA ARG A 271 3.63 -7.70 -25.90
C ARG A 271 4.70 -8.66 -26.39
N VAL A 272 4.38 -9.93 -26.49
CA VAL A 272 5.23 -10.92 -27.15
C VAL A 272 4.52 -11.38 -28.43
N GLY A 273 5.01 -10.91 -29.57
CA GLY A 273 4.48 -11.19 -30.90
C GLY A 273 3.15 -10.49 -31.20
N GLU A 274 2.71 -10.53 -32.45
CA GLU A 274 1.51 -9.81 -32.92
C GLU A 274 0.19 -10.30 -32.28
N LYS A 275 0.15 -11.49 -31.68
CA LYS A 275 -1.07 -12.15 -31.21
C LYS A 275 -1.08 -12.53 -29.72
N LYS A 276 0.01 -12.43 -28.98
CA LYS A 276 0.09 -12.84 -27.58
C LYS A 276 0.45 -11.67 -26.70
N VAL A 277 -0.53 -11.15 -25.99
CA VAL A 277 -0.30 -10.17 -24.92
C VAL A 277 0.17 -10.94 -23.69
N ILE A 278 1.40 -10.72 -23.29
CA ILE A 278 1.92 -11.21 -22.03
C ILE A 278 1.79 -10.07 -21.02
N TYR A 279 1.02 -10.33 -20.01
CA TYR A 279 0.73 -9.35 -18.98
C TYR A 279 1.94 -9.22 -18.07
N PRO A 280 2.52 -8.02 -17.94
CA PRO A 280 3.64 -7.82 -17.06
C PRO A 280 3.19 -8.06 -15.62
N ASN A 281 4.10 -7.98 -14.73
CA ASN A 281 3.97 -8.07 -13.33
C ASN A 281 2.68 -7.51 -12.75
N ARG A 282 2.76 -6.69 -11.78
CA ARG A 282 1.62 -6.20 -11.02
C ARG A 282 1.36 -4.75 -11.34
N VAL A 283 0.11 -4.35 -11.23
CA VAL A 283 -0.29 -2.95 -11.22
C VAL A 283 -0.53 -2.54 -9.78
N PHE A 284 0.16 -1.51 -9.34
CA PHE A 284 0.00 -0.90 -8.02
C PHE A 284 -0.67 0.44 -8.19
N TYR A 285 -1.91 0.56 -7.70
CA TYR A 285 -2.66 1.81 -7.66
C TYR A 285 -2.48 2.43 -6.28
N ILE A 286 -1.74 3.53 -6.21
CA ILE A 286 -1.21 4.10 -4.97
C ILE A 286 -1.96 5.38 -4.66
N LEU A 287 -2.54 5.46 -3.46
CA LEU A 287 -3.33 6.57 -2.97
C LEU A 287 -2.88 6.99 -1.57
N PRO A 288 -2.99 8.27 -1.21
CA PRO A 288 -2.53 8.77 0.08
C PRO A 288 -3.39 8.31 1.27
N TYR A 289 -4.69 8.12 1.08
CA TYR A 289 -5.63 7.96 2.17
C TYR A 289 -6.38 6.63 2.13
N LYS A 290 -6.54 5.99 3.31
CA LYS A 290 -7.24 4.70 3.47
C LYS A 290 -8.65 4.70 2.86
N ALA A 291 -9.41 5.77 3.06
CA ALA A 291 -10.77 5.87 2.54
C ALA A 291 -10.82 5.98 1.00
N SER A 292 -9.86 6.66 0.38
CA SER A 292 -9.72 6.69 -1.09
C SER A 292 -9.35 5.33 -1.65
N ILE A 293 -8.51 4.59 -0.93
CA ILE A 293 -8.12 3.23 -1.28
C ILE A 293 -9.34 2.32 -1.25
N ASN A 294 -10.16 2.38 -0.18
CA ASN A 294 -11.40 1.61 -0.08
C ASN A 294 -12.36 1.93 -1.23
N ALA A 295 -12.57 3.22 -1.50
CA ALA A 295 -13.46 3.66 -2.59
C ALA A 295 -12.93 3.23 -3.98
N MET A 296 -11.61 3.28 -4.20
CA MET A 296 -11.00 2.86 -5.45
C MET A 296 -11.08 1.33 -5.62
N TYR A 297 -10.82 0.56 -4.57
CA TYR A 297 -11.01 -0.89 -4.57
C TYR A 297 -12.43 -1.27 -5.00
N GLU A 298 -13.45 -0.68 -4.35
CA GLU A 298 -14.86 -0.91 -4.69
C GLU A 298 -15.17 -0.53 -6.15
N ARG A 299 -14.67 0.64 -6.60
CA ARG A 299 -14.87 1.11 -7.97
C ARG A 299 -14.27 0.17 -8.98
N LEU A 300 -13.03 -0.25 -8.78
CA LEU A 300 -12.32 -1.16 -9.69
C LEU A 300 -12.99 -2.54 -9.71
N LYS A 301 -13.30 -3.10 -8.54
CA LYS A 301 -13.96 -4.40 -8.40
C LYS A 301 -15.35 -4.40 -9.05
N LYS A 302 -16.19 -3.42 -8.76
CA LYS A 302 -17.57 -3.40 -9.27
C LYS A 302 -17.68 -3.00 -10.74
N LYS A 303 -16.78 -2.16 -11.24
CA LYS A 303 -16.94 -1.56 -12.58
C LYS A 303 -16.10 -2.22 -13.66
N TYR A 304 -14.88 -2.66 -13.34
CA TYR A 304 -13.91 -3.09 -14.35
C TYR A 304 -13.36 -4.50 -14.15
N LEU A 305 -13.17 -4.94 -12.92
CA LEU A 305 -12.45 -6.15 -12.54
C LEU A 305 -13.27 -6.96 -11.53
N SER A 306 -14.44 -7.43 -11.95
CA SER A 306 -15.43 -8.07 -11.10
C SER A 306 -15.10 -9.52 -10.75
N GLU A 307 -14.15 -10.13 -11.46
CA GLU A 307 -13.74 -11.50 -11.19
C GLU A 307 -12.96 -11.57 -9.86
N ASP A 308 -13.16 -12.65 -9.12
CA ASP A 308 -12.53 -12.83 -7.81
C ASP A 308 -11.01 -12.78 -7.88
N GLY A 309 -10.40 -12.08 -6.92
CA GLY A 309 -8.96 -11.95 -6.82
C GLY A 309 -8.30 -10.99 -7.79
N MET A 310 -8.99 -10.40 -8.78
CA MET A 310 -8.38 -9.48 -9.74
C MET A 310 -7.89 -8.19 -9.10
N VAL A 311 -8.59 -7.71 -8.07
CA VAL A 311 -8.21 -6.51 -7.31
C VAL A 311 -8.11 -6.85 -5.85
N THR A 312 -7.10 -6.30 -5.18
CA THR A 312 -6.97 -6.40 -3.72
C THR A 312 -6.60 -5.05 -3.10
N ILE A 313 -6.65 -5.00 -1.78
CA ILE A 313 -6.48 -3.78 -0.98
C ILE A 313 -5.42 -3.98 0.11
N LEU A 314 -4.53 -2.99 0.30
CA LEU A 314 -3.48 -3.03 1.32
C LEU A 314 -3.29 -1.68 2.01
N HIS A 315 -3.67 -1.60 3.28
CA HIS A 315 -3.34 -0.52 4.21
C HIS A 315 -3.47 -1.03 5.65
N SER A 316 -3.13 -0.25 6.66
CA SER A 316 -3.07 -0.70 8.06
C SER A 316 -4.38 -1.29 8.59
N SER A 317 -5.53 -0.80 8.14
CA SER A 317 -6.88 -1.30 8.53
C SER A 317 -7.58 -2.12 7.44
N SER A 318 -6.89 -2.54 6.36
CA SER A 318 -7.51 -3.30 5.26
C SER A 318 -8.11 -4.62 5.72
N LYS A 319 -7.52 -5.29 6.70
CA LYS A 319 -8.06 -6.52 7.28
C LYS A 319 -9.45 -6.34 7.89
N TYR A 320 -9.65 -5.25 8.64
CA TYR A 320 -10.96 -4.92 9.20
C TYR A 320 -11.96 -4.56 8.09
N TYR A 321 -11.54 -3.75 7.11
CA TYR A 321 -12.38 -3.40 5.97
C TYR A 321 -12.86 -4.64 5.20
N LEU A 322 -11.98 -5.60 4.93
CA LEU A 322 -12.33 -6.86 4.29
C LEU A 322 -13.27 -7.71 5.16
N TYR A 323 -13.03 -7.77 6.47
CA TYR A 323 -13.89 -8.48 7.42
C TYR A 323 -15.35 -8.00 7.37
N VAL A 324 -15.55 -6.69 7.26
CA VAL A 324 -16.89 -6.09 7.21
C VAL A 324 -17.57 -6.27 5.86
N ASN A 325 -16.82 -6.29 4.76
CA ASN A 325 -17.36 -6.20 3.41
C ASN A 325 -17.21 -7.47 2.56
N GLU A 326 -16.39 -8.44 2.97
CA GLU A 326 -16.07 -9.64 2.18
C GLU A 326 -16.29 -10.94 2.98
N TYR A 327 -17.03 -11.88 2.41
CA TYR A 327 -17.30 -13.17 3.06
C TYR A 327 -16.01 -13.97 3.32
N GLU A 328 -15.11 -14.06 2.32
CA GLU A 328 -13.84 -14.80 2.40
C GLU A 328 -12.66 -13.90 2.85
N TYR A 329 -12.90 -12.96 3.73
CA TYR A 329 -11.89 -11.94 4.10
C TYR A 329 -10.52 -12.50 4.52
N LYS A 330 -10.47 -13.65 5.21
CA LYS A 330 -9.22 -14.28 5.64
C LYS A 330 -8.36 -14.71 4.46
N ARG A 331 -8.99 -15.32 3.45
CA ARG A 331 -8.34 -15.72 2.20
C ARG A 331 -7.85 -14.49 1.44
N ILE A 332 -8.70 -13.50 1.24
CA ILE A 332 -8.37 -12.26 0.52
C ILE A 332 -7.22 -11.53 1.24
N GLU A 333 -7.29 -11.37 2.57
CA GLU A 333 -6.23 -10.72 3.36
C GLU A 333 -4.90 -11.48 3.27
N SER A 334 -4.93 -12.79 3.36
CA SER A 334 -3.73 -13.62 3.21
C SER A 334 -3.10 -13.49 1.83
N LEU A 335 -3.90 -13.49 0.76
CA LEU A 335 -3.43 -13.42 -0.61
C LEU A 335 -3.01 -12.00 -1.02
N SER A 336 -3.59 -10.95 -0.42
CA SER A 336 -3.29 -9.55 -0.74
C SER A 336 -1.82 -9.19 -0.56
N LYS A 337 -1.15 -9.81 0.40
CA LYS A 337 0.28 -9.62 0.71
C LYS A 337 1.22 -10.44 -0.19
N LYS A 338 0.67 -11.32 -1.02
CA LYS A 338 1.43 -12.24 -1.87
C LYS A 338 1.40 -11.78 -3.33
N ILE A 339 2.15 -12.46 -4.18
CA ILE A 339 2.21 -12.18 -5.62
C ILE A 339 0.93 -12.55 -6.38
N TYR A 340 -0.10 -13.04 -5.71
CA TYR A 340 -1.33 -13.61 -6.29
C TYR A 340 -2.14 -12.63 -7.14
N ASN A 341 -2.48 -11.46 -6.56
CA ASN A 341 -3.40 -10.49 -7.18
C ASN A 341 -2.69 -9.62 -8.23
N PRO A 342 -3.24 -9.45 -9.44
CA PRO A 342 -2.60 -8.68 -10.50
C PRO A 342 -2.72 -7.16 -10.33
N LEU A 343 -3.75 -6.66 -9.62
CA LEU A 343 -3.89 -5.25 -9.28
C LEU A 343 -4.06 -5.08 -7.77
N LYS A 344 -3.24 -4.20 -7.19
CA LYS A 344 -3.27 -3.87 -5.76
C LYS A 344 -3.53 -2.39 -5.56
N VAL A 345 -4.54 -2.05 -4.73
CA VAL A 345 -4.82 -0.67 -4.31
C VAL A 345 -4.26 -0.48 -2.91
N LEU A 346 -3.35 0.48 -2.73
CA LEU A 346 -2.56 0.55 -1.50
C LEU A 346 -2.03 1.95 -1.17
N THR A 347 -1.50 2.10 0.06
CA THR A 347 -0.71 3.26 0.44
C THR A 347 0.74 3.11 -0.02
N PRO A 348 1.50 4.20 -0.25
CA PRO A 348 2.92 4.11 -0.62
C PRO A 348 3.75 3.39 0.45
N PHE A 349 3.35 3.45 1.71
CA PHE A 349 4.01 2.77 2.83
C PHE A 349 4.09 1.24 2.63
N GLN A 350 3.13 0.64 1.92
CA GLN A 350 3.15 -0.80 1.64
C GLN A 350 4.28 -1.19 0.67
N ILE A 351 4.71 -0.27 -0.19
CA ILE A 351 5.88 -0.46 -1.06
C ILE A 351 7.15 -0.04 -0.33
N MET A 352 7.13 1.11 0.34
CA MET A 352 8.28 1.66 1.07
C MET A 352 8.88 0.65 2.05
N LYS A 353 8.05 -0.12 2.78
CA LYS A 353 8.54 -1.10 3.76
C LYS A 353 9.58 -2.07 3.20
N SER A 354 9.49 -2.41 1.90
CA SER A 354 10.45 -3.31 1.25
C SER A 354 11.84 -2.71 1.16
N PHE A 355 11.93 -1.38 0.99
CA PHE A 355 13.18 -0.65 0.91
C PHE A 355 13.83 -0.42 2.28
N PHE A 356 13.04 -0.58 3.35
CA PHE A 356 13.53 -0.60 4.72
C PHE A 356 13.78 -2.02 5.23
N GLY A 357 13.73 -3.04 4.37
CA GLY A 357 13.97 -4.43 4.72
C GLY A 357 12.93 -5.02 5.69
N VAL A 358 11.68 -4.54 5.66
CA VAL A 358 10.62 -4.96 6.56
C VAL A 358 9.82 -6.12 5.99
N GLY A 359 9.63 -7.18 6.77
CA GLY A 359 8.85 -8.36 6.39
C GLY A 359 9.55 -9.21 5.32
N PHE A 360 8.79 -9.82 4.43
CA PHE A 360 9.32 -10.59 3.29
C PHE A 360 9.67 -9.66 2.12
N TYR A 361 10.61 -8.75 2.35
CA TYR A 361 10.90 -7.67 1.39
C TYR A 361 11.45 -8.20 0.06
N GLU A 362 12.15 -9.31 0.02
CA GLU A 362 12.64 -9.93 -1.21
C GLU A 362 11.47 -10.35 -2.12
N MET A 363 10.41 -10.91 -1.54
CA MET A 363 9.19 -11.28 -2.28
C MET A 363 8.48 -10.02 -2.82
N GLU A 364 8.42 -8.95 -2.02
CA GLU A 364 7.82 -7.68 -2.45
C GLU A 364 8.64 -7.03 -3.58
N LEU A 365 9.98 -6.96 -3.46
CA LEU A 365 10.85 -6.42 -4.49
C LEU A 365 10.77 -7.23 -5.80
N SER A 366 10.65 -8.56 -5.71
CA SER A 366 10.49 -9.43 -6.89
C SER A 366 9.21 -9.13 -7.67
N GLN A 367 8.11 -8.77 -7.00
CA GLN A 367 6.86 -8.39 -7.70
C GLN A 367 6.84 -6.92 -8.18
N LEU A 368 7.71 -6.06 -7.61
CA LEU A 368 7.85 -4.67 -8.04
C LEU A 368 8.69 -4.52 -9.31
N ALA A 369 9.55 -5.48 -9.63
CA ALA A 369 10.31 -5.46 -10.86
C ALA A 369 9.38 -5.51 -12.08
N LYS A 370 9.65 -4.62 -13.06
CA LYS A 370 8.82 -4.38 -14.25
C LYS A 370 7.33 -4.11 -13.96
N SER A 371 6.99 -3.75 -12.72
CA SER A 371 5.62 -3.39 -12.34
C SER A 371 5.18 -2.05 -12.91
N LEU A 372 3.87 -1.81 -12.88
CA LEU A 372 3.24 -0.55 -13.25
C LEU A 372 2.74 0.15 -12.00
N LEU A 373 3.29 1.32 -11.71
CA LEU A 373 3.00 2.11 -10.52
C LEU A 373 2.14 3.31 -10.90
N ILE A 374 0.93 3.39 -10.39
CA ILE A 374 0.01 4.50 -10.61
C ILE A 374 -0.11 5.29 -9.32
N PHE A 375 0.50 6.47 -9.26
CA PHE A 375 0.36 7.39 -8.14
C PHE A 375 -0.75 8.39 -8.43
N ASP A 376 -1.81 8.33 -7.66
CA ASP A 376 -2.92 9.28 -7.77
C ASP A 376 -2.88 10.27 -6.59
N GLU A 377 -3.21 11.52 -6.84
CA GLU A 377 -3.16 12.63 -5.88
C GLU A 377 -1.78 12.82 -5.21
N ILE A 378 -0.70 12.76 -5.99
CA ILE A 378 0.70 12.79 -5.50
C ILE A 378 1.03 14.05 -4.67
N HIS A 379 0.36 15.16 -4.94
CA HIS A 379 0.54 16.43 -4.24
C HIS A 379 0.05 16.39 -2.78
N ALA A 380 -0.72 15.39 -2.39
CA ALA A 380 -1.26 15.25 -1.03
C ALA A 380 -0.23 14.71 -0.02
N TYR A 381 0.96 14.32 -0.46
CA TYR A 381 2.00 13.83 0.46
C TYR A 381 2.85 14.98 1.00
N GLU A 382 3.21 14.87 2.28
CA GLU A 382 4.16 15.79 2.91
C GLU A 382 5.55 15.72 2.26
N PRO A 383 6.40 16.78 2.36
CA PRO A 383 7.72 16.83 1.75
C PRO A 383 8.61 15.63 2.07
N ASN A 384 8.60 15.15 3.33
CA ASN A 384 9.38 13.99 3.76
C ASN A 384 8.95 12.70 3.04
N ILE A 385 7.66 12.46 2.93
CA ILE A 385 7.13 11.27 2.22
C ILE A 385 7.37 11.39 0.72
N THR A 386 7.23 12.59 0.16
CA THR A 386 7.52 12.86 -1.25
C THR A 386 9.00 12.58 -1.59
N GLY A 387 9.94 12.98 -0.72
CA GLY A 387 11.36 12.67 -0.89
C GLY A 387 11.65 11.17 -0.90
N ILE A 388 11.03 10.42 0.02
CA ILE A 388 11.14 8.96 0.05
C ILE A 388 10.55 8.32 -1.22
N ILE A 389 9.38 8.79 -1.69
CA ILE A 389 8.76 8.31 -2.93
C ILE A 389 9.70 8.53 -4.12
N LEU A 390 10.32 9.70 -4.24
CA LEU A 390 11.26 10.00 -5.32
C LEU A 390 12.49 9.08 -5.28
N GLY A 391 13.08 8.86 -4.09
CA GLY A 391 14.19 7.92 -3.92
C GLY A 391 13.81 6.48 -4.30
N MET A 392 12.66 6.02 -3.84
CA MET A 392 12.12 4.70 -4.17
C MET A 392 11.86 4.55 -5.68
N LEU A 393 11.23 5.55 -6.30
CA LEU A 393 10.94 5.54 -7.74
C LEU A 393 12.23 5.50 -8.57
N GLU A 394 13.27 6.22 -8.17
CA GLU A 394 14.55 6.22 -8.88
C GLU A 394 15.13 4.79 -8.97
N ILE A 395 15.15 4.06 -7.85
CA ILE A 395 15.61 2.67 -7.82
C ILE A 395 14.68 1.75 -8.61
N LEU A 396 13.37 1.86 -8.41
CA LEU A 396 12.41 0.98 -9.10
C LEU A 396 12.49 1.12 -10.63
N ILE A 397 12.69 2.33 -11.13
CA ILE A 397 12.79 2.59 -12.56
C ILE A 397 14.16 2.16 -13.09
N LYS A 398 15.23 2.54 -12.39
CA LYS A 398 16.61 2.36 -12.83
C LYS A 398 17.07 0.90 -12.72
N ASP A 399 16.81 0.27 -11.57
CA ASP A 399 17.33 -1.05 -11.26
C ASP A 399 16.29 -2.15 -11.51
N TYR A 400 15.01 -1.91 -11.16
CA TYR A 400 13.94 -2.91 -11.31
C TYR A 400 13.09 -2.74 -12.58
N LYS A 401 13.40 -1.74 -13.44
CA LYS A 401 12.72 -1.51 -14.74
C LYS A 401 11.20 -1.35 -14.62
N ALA A 402 10.71 -0.87 -13.47
CA ALA A 402 9.32 -0.51 -13.30
C ALA A 402 8.97 0.73 -14.14
N LYS A 403 7.66 0.95 -14.37
CA LYS A 403 7.16 2.18 -14.99
C LYS A 403 6.18 2.87 -14.07
N ALA A 404 6.14 4.20 -14.10
CA ALA A 404 5.27 4.99 -13.26
C ALA A 404 4.40 5.96 -14.06
N LEU A 405 3.13 6.07 -13.63
CA LEU A 405 2.21 7.12 -14.00
C LEU A 405 1.93 7.97 -12.76
N ILE A 406 2.25 9.25 -12.83
CA ILE A 406 1.94 10.22 -11.79
C ILE A 406 0.71 11.00 -12.23
N MET A 407 -0.30 11.08 -11.36
CA MET A 407 -1.55 11.79 -11.67
C MET A 407 -1.86 12.83 -10.59
N SER A 408 -2.26 13.99 -11.04
CA SER A 408 -2.82 15.04 -10.17
C SER A 408 -3.76 15.95 -10.95
N ALA A 409 -4.70 16.61 -10.26
CA ALA A 409 -5.45 17.74 -10.78
C ALA A 409 -4.72 19.07 -10.51
N THR A 410 -3.86 19.10 -9.49
CA THR A 410 -3.31 20.31 -8.88
C THR A 410 -1.89 20.07 -8.39
N MET A 411 -0.92 19.99 -9.29
CA MET A 411 0.47 19.75 -8.90
C MET A 411 1.32 21.01 -9.18
N PRO A 412 1.96 21.62 -8.16
CA PRO A 412 2.87 22.73 -8.38
C PRO A 412 3.99 22.37 -9.36
N THR A 413 4.37 23.32 -10.22
CA THR A 413 5.38 23.06 -11.26
C THR A 413 6.71 22.61 -10.69
N PHE A 414 7.16 23.15 -9.54
CA PHE A 414 8.41 22.71 -8.91
C PHE A 414 8.38 21.21 -8.54
N LEU A 415 7.23 20.73 -8.04
CA LEU A 415 7.05 19.31 -7.69
C LEU A 415 7.04 18.42 -8.93
N LYS A 416 6.39 18.88 -10.00
CA LYS A 416 6.39 18.20 -11.29
C LYS A 416 7.80 18.04 -11.85
N GLU A 417 8.63 19.09 -11.78
CA GLU A 417 10.02 19.04 -12.24
C GLU A 417 10.85 18.00 -11.46
N LEU A 418 10.65 17.86 -10.14
CA LEU A 418 11.31 16.82 -9.36
C LEU A 418 10.95 15.41 -9.83
N PHE A 419 9.68 15.16 -10.18
CA PHE A 419 9.28 13.88 -10.77
C PHE A 419 9.82 13.70 -12.20
N LYS A 420 9.91 14.75 -13.00
CA LYS A 420 10.50 14.68 -14.35
C LYS A 420 11.95 14.25 -14.34
N GLU A 421 12.75 14.78 -13.40
CA GLU A 421 14.15 14.39 -13.24
C GLU A 421 14.33 12.89 -12.99
N VAL A 422 13.42 12.28 -12.22
CA VAL A 422 13.48 10.85 -11.90
C VAL A 422 12.89 9.98 -12.99
N LEU A 423 11.75 10.39 -13.57
CA LEU A 423 10.95 9.54 -14.45
C LEU A 423 11.32 9.66 -15.93
N ASN A 424 11.85 10.79 -16.37
CA ASN A 424 11.93 11.16 -17.79
C ASN A 424 10.60 10.85 -18.53
N PRO A 425 9.47 11.43 -18.09
CA PRO A 425 8.14 11.00 -18.48
C PRO A 425 7.66 11.68 -19.76
N GLN A 426 6.63 11.10 -20.36
CA GLN A 426 5.76 11.81 -21.28
C GLN A 426 4.75 12.65 -20.51
N GLU A 427 4.64 13.92 -20.81
CA GLU A 427 3.61 14.79 -20.26
C GLU A 427 2.31 14.63 -21.05
N LEU A 428 1.24 14.31 -20.34
CA LEU A 428 -0.12 14.14 -20.89
C LEU A 428 -1.00 15.28 -20.38
N LYS A 429 -1.20 16.27 -21.25
CA LYS A 429 -2.07 17.44 -21.00
C LYS A 429 -3.11 17.53 -22.12
N MET A 430 -4.26 18.14 -21.84
CA MET A 430 -5.26 18.44 -22.87
C MET A 430 -4.70 19.48 -23.84
N GLU A 431 -4.72 19.16 -25.13
CA GLU A 431 -4.24 20.03 -26.21
C GLU A 431 -5.38 20.44 -27.15
N LYS A 432 -6.28 19.49 -27.45
CA LYS A 432 -7.40 19.69 -28.35
C LYS A 432 -8.70 20.05 -27.61
N GLU A 433 -8.91 19.46 -26.44
CA GLU A 433 -10.08 19.74 -25.63
C GLU A 433 -9.86 21.03 -24.80
N ASN A 434 -10.83 21.92 -24.81
CA ASN A 434 -10.78 23.12 -23.95
C ASN A 434 -10.98 22.71 -22.48
N PRO A 435 -10.01 22.92 -21.58
CA PRO A 435 -10.14 22.60 -20.17
C PRO A 435 -11.26 23.38 -19.47
N ASP A 436 -11.61 24.57 -19.95
CA ASP A 436 -12.67 25.40 -19.35
C ASP A 436 -14.07 24.79 -19.48
N LYS A 437 -14.26 23.73 -20.29
CA LYS A 437 -15.49 22.92 -20.23
C LYS A 437 -15.75 22.32 -18.85
N PHE A 438 -14.72 22.13 -18.03
CA PHE A 438 -14.83 21.59 -16.67
C PHE A 438 -15.05 22.67 -15.61
N THR A 439 -15.02 23.96 -15.99
CA THR A 439 -15.31 25.08 -15.10
C THR A 439 -16.72 24.99 -14.56
N ARG A 440 -16.88 25.05 -13.23
CA ARG A 440 -18.17 24.87 -12.57
C ARG A 440 -18.33 25.63 -11.25
N HIS A 441 -17.32 26.45 -10.88
CA HIS A 441 -17.33 27.21 -9.63
C HIS A 441 -17.10 28.69 -9.90
N ARG A 442 -17.80 29.56 -9.14
CA ARG A 442 -17.49 30.96 -8.98
C ARG A 442 -16.89 31.16 -7.59
N LEU A 443 -15.77 31.84 -7.52
CA LEU A 443 -15.03 32.02 -6.30
C LEU A 443 -15.49 33.29 -5.59
N ASN A 444 -15.79 33.19 -4.29
CA ASN A 444 -16.16 34.34 -3.45
C ASN A 444 -15.33 34.32 -2.16
N LEU A 445 -14.49 35.33 -2.00
CA LEU A 445 -13.82 35.63 -0.75
C LEU A 445 -14.72 36.48 0.13
N ILE A 446 -14.98 36.04 1.35
CA ILE A 446 -15.85 36.74 2.30
C ILE A 446 -15.07 37.13 3.55
N GLU A 447 -15.44 38.29 4.14
CA GLU A 447 -14.83 38.79 5.36
C GLU A 447 -15.23 37.96 6.59
N GLY A 448 -14.39 37.99 7.61
CA GLY A 448 -14.66 37.34 8.90
C GLY A 448 -14.27 35.86 8.95
N ASN A 449 -14.65 35.22 10.04
CA ASN A 449 -14.39 33.83 10.36
C ASN A 449 -15.65 32.97 10.29
N ILE A 450 -15.46 31.65 10.34
CA ILE A 450 -16.55 30.67 10.15
C ILE A 450 -17.61 30.71 11.26
N ILE A 451 -17.24 31.01 12.50
CA ILE A 451 -18.13 31.04 13.66
C ILE A 451 -19.12 32.19 13.54
N ASP A 452 -18.63 33.39 13.22
CA ASP A 452 -19.47 34.58 13.11
C ASP A 452 -20.38 34.45 11.90
N THR A 453 -19.87 34.01 10.75
CA THR A 453 -20.70 33.76 9.55
C THR A 453 -21.81 32.75 9.83
N ILE A 454 -21.51 31.66 10.56
CA ILE A 454 -22.54 30.64 10.90
C ILE A 454 -23.61 31.20 11.87
N LYS A 455 -23.25 32.05 12.82
CA LYS A 455 -24.21 32.72 13.75
C LYS A 455 -25.16 33.65 13.01
N ASP A 456 -24.69 34.35 11.99
CA ASP A 456 -25.45 35.34 11.23
C ASP A 456 -26.34 34.75 10.13
N LEU A 457 -26.21 33.44 9.81
CA LEU A 457 -27.02 32.80 8.78
C LEU A 457 -28.53 32.88 9.12
N LYS A 458 -29.34 33.32 8.16
CA LYS A 458 -30.80 33.29 8.23
C LYS A 458 -31.34 32.27 7.23
N GLU A 459 -32.33 31.47 7.64
CA GLU A 459 -32.97 30.50 6.76
C GLU A 459 -34.00 31.20 5.84
N TYR A 460 -33.93 30.90 4.54
CA TYR A 460 -34.88 31.39 3.55
C TYR A 460 -35.19 30.30 2.52
N LYS A 461 -36.28 29.59 2.70
CA LYS A 461 -36.65 28.41 1.87
C LYS A 461 -35.55 27.33 1.85
N ASN A 462 -34.91 27.15 0.69
CA ASN A 462 -33.82 26.16 0.49
C ASN A 462 -32.44 26.79 0.62
N TYR A 463 -32.31 28.03 1.10
CA TYR A 463 -31.08 28.77 1.21
C TYR A 463 -30.84 29.26 2.63
N TYR A 464 -29.56 29.40 2.96
CA TYR A 464 -29.09 30.09 4.16
C TYR A 464 -28.35 31.33 3.71
N VAL A 465 -28.73 32.48 4.21
CA VAL A 465 -28.25 33.79 3.74
C VAL A 465 -27.66 34.54 4.92
N SER A 466 -26.49 35.12 4.71
CA SER A 466 -25.91 36.19 5.52
C SER A 466 -25.61 37.39 4.62
N ASP A 467 -25.11 38.47 5.18
CA ASP A 467 -24.71 39.65 4.41
C ASP A 467 -23.68 39.33 3.31
N ASN A 468 -22.87 38.29 3.53
CA ASN A 468 -21.70 37.96 2.70
C ASN A 468 -21.85 36.65 1.88
N CYS A 469 -22.85 35.82 2.13
CA CYS A 469 -23.00 34.56 1.39
C CYS A 469 -24.47 34.09 1.26
N ARG A 470 -24.72 33.32 0.19
CA ARG A 470 -25.97 32.61 -0.06
C ARG A 470 -25.67 31.12 -0.30
N LEU A 471 -26.03 30.29 0.66
CA LEU A 471 -25.72 28.85 0.67
C LEU A 471 -26.99 28.03 0.35
N GLU A 472 -26.91 27.15 -0.62
CA GLU A 472 -27.99 26.23 -1.01
C GLU A 472 -27.77 24.86 -0.38
N LYS A 473 -28.78 24.31 0.30
CA LYS A 473 -28.68 22.98 0.94
C LYS A 473 -28.63 21.81 -0.05
N PRO A 474 -27.88 20.71 0.23
CA PRO A 474 -27.02 20.50 1.38
C PRO A 474 -25.73 21.32 1.28
N VAL A 475 -25.34 21.95 2.40
CA VAL A 475 -24.14 22.78 2.51
C VAL A 475 -22.99 21.99 3.12
N LEU A 476 -21.82 22.07 2.49
CA LEU A 476 -20.58 21.63 3.11
C LEU A 476 -19.95 22.76 3.92
N VAL A 477 -19.67 22.54 5.20
CA VAL A 477 -18.88 23.45 6.02
C VAL A 477 -17.52 22.79 6.29
N ALA A 478 -16.46 23.31 5.65
CA ALA A 478 -15.13 22.74 5.75
C ALA A 478 -14.26 23.51 6.74
N CYS A 479 -13.90 22.86 7.84
CA CYS A 479 -13.03 23.38 8.90
C CYS A 479 -11.63 22.78 8.81
N ASN A 480 -10.62 23.55 9.22
CA ASN A 480 -9.23 23.09 9.22
C ASN A 480 -8.90 22.22 10.42
N THR A 481 -9.58 22.41 11.55
CA THR A 481 -9.32 21.65 12.77
C THR A 481 -10.57 20.93 13.26
N VAL A 482 -10.36 19.80 13.95
CA VAL A 482 -11.48 19.01 14.53
C VAL A 482 -12.23 19.82 15.60
N ASP A 483 -11.51 20.59 16.43
CA ASP A 483 -12.12 21.40 17.48
C ASP A 483 -13.06 22.46 16.89
N ARG A 484 -12.64 23.11 15.81
CA ARG A 484 -13.46 24.08 15.08
C ARG A 484 -14.70 23.41 14.45
N ALA A 485 -14.53 22.22 13.88
CA ALA A 485 -15.65 21.48 13.31
C ALA A 485 -16.69 21.11 14.40
N ILE A 486 -16.26 20.68 15.57
CA ILE A 486 -17.14 20.39 16.71
C ILE A 486 -17.86 21.67 17.18
N GLU A 487 -17.16 22.80 17.27
CA GLU A 487 -17.73 24.09 17.67
C GLU A 487 -18.83 24.53 16.69
N VAL A 488 -18.54 24.51 15.39
CA VAL A 488 -19.51 24.82 14.31
C VAL A 488 -20.73 23.89 14.39
N TYR A 489 -20.49 22.60 14.55
CA TYR A 489 -21.56 21.60 14.66
C TYR A 489 -22.50 21.92 15.83
N LYS A 490 -21.94 22.22 17.01
CA LYS A 490 -22.74 22.56 18.21
C LYS A 490 -23.58 23.83 18.01
N ILE A 491 -23.03 24.85 17.36
CA ILE A 491 -23.75 26.09 17.05
C ILE A 491 -24.92 25.81 16.10
N LEU A 492 -24.70 25.09 15.02
CA LEU A 492 -25.73 24.75 14.04
C LEU A 492 -26.84 23.89 14.66
N LYS A 493 -26.47 22.88 15.46
CA LYS A 493 -27.44 22.04 16.20
C LYS A 493 -28.28 22.83 17.17
N LYS A 494 -27.67 23.76 17.94
CA LYS A 494 -28.38 24.62 18.90
C LYS A 494 -29.40 25.52 18.17
N ARG A 495 -29.17 25.85 16.91
CA ARG A 495 -30.09 26.63 16.04
C ARG A 495 -31.18 25.76 15.40
N GLY A 496 -31.23 24.46 15.66
CA GLY A 496 -32.29 23.55 15.19
C GLY A 496 -32.06 22.97 13.78
N PHE A 497 -30.88 23.16 13.16
CA PHE A 497 -30.58 22.61 11.85
C PHE A 497 -30.30 21.10 11.91
N ASN A 498 -30.61 20.41 10.81
CA ASN A 498 -30.20 19.01 10.65
C ASN A 498 -28.75 18.94 10.17
N VAL A 499 -27.83 18.58 11.07
CA VAL A 499 -26.38 18.65 10.85
C VAL A 499 -25.75 17.30 11.07
N LEU A 500 -24.80 16.95 10.20
CA LEU A 500 -23.90 15.80 10.37
C LEU A 500 -22.46 16.28 10.54
N LEU A 501 -21.73 15.69 11.49
CA LEU A 501 -20.32 15.97 11.75
C LEU A 501 -19.45 14.77 11.34
N ILE A 502 -18.35 15.03 10.60
CA ILE A 502 -17.39 13.99 10.26
C ILE A 502 -15.94 14.49 10.32
N HIS A 503 -15.10 13.78 11.06
CA HIS A 503 -13.66 14.05 11.19
C HIS A 503 -12.86 12.80 11.59
N SER A 504 -11.56 12.93 11.76
CA SER A 504 -10.65 11.81 12.02
C SER A 504 -10.74 11.20 13.42
N ARG A 505 -11.30 11.90 14.44
CA ARG A 505 -11.37 11.41 15.83
C ARG A 505 -12.59 10.52 16.13
N PHE A 506 -13.28 10.01 15.13
CA PHE A 506 -14.28 8.95 15.31
C PHE A 506 -13.61 7.57 15.33
N THR A 507 -14.22 6.61 16.04
CA THR A 507 -13.84 5.20 15.87
C THR A 507 -14.03 4.77 14.42
N TYR A 508 -13.28 3.76 13.98
CA TYR A 508 -13.47 3.24 12.62
C TYR A 508 -14.92 2.81 12.35
N GLY A 509 -15.59 2.21 13.36
CA GLY A 509 -16.97 1.78 13.21
C GLY A 509 -17.97 2.92 13.07
N ASP A 510 -17.82 3.99 13.84
CA ASP A 510 -18.74 5.14 13.76
C ASP A 510 -18.45 5.98 12.53
N ARG A 511 -17.19 6.13 12.16
CA ARG A 511 -16.81 6.79 10.91
C ARG A 511 -17.40 6.09 9.69
N GLU A 512 -17.38 4.76 9.65
CA GLU A 512 -17.99 3.98 8.57
C GLU A 512 -19.50 4.23 8.47
N LYS A 513 -20.21 4.31 9.63
CA LYS A 513 -21.63 4.64 9.66
C LYS A 513 -21.89 6.05 9.09
N LEU A 514 -21.09 7.04 9.54
CA LEU A 514 -21.21 8.43 9.07
C LEU A 514 -20.93 8.56 7.56
N GLU A 515 -19.92 7.88 7.05
CA GLU A 515 -19.62 7.87 5.61
C GLU A 515 -20.75 7.22 4.78
N LYS A 516 -21.36 6.13 5.29
CA LYS A 516 -22.56 5.53 4.66
C LYS A 516 -23.77 6.46 4.72
N GLU A 517 -23.96 7.14 5.84
CA GLU A 517 -25.06 8.09 6.03
C GLU A 517 -24.95 9.27 5.04
N ILE A 518 -23.77 9.88 4.94
CA ILE A 518 -23.53 10.95 3.95
C ILE A 518 -23.79 10.45 2.52
N LYS A 519 -23.36 9.25 2.19
CA LYS A 519 -23.52 8.69 0.85
C LYS A 519 -24.99 8.43 0.47
N ASN A 520 -25.78 7.94 1.42
CA ASN A 520 -27.15 7.49 1.17
C ASN A 520 -28.19 8.60 1.41
N ASN A 521 -27.98 9.46 2.41
CA ASN A 521 -28.98 10.37 2.95
C ASN A 521 -28.55 11.85 2.93
N LEU A 522 -27.53 12.23 2.12
CA LEU A 522 -26.99 13.60 2.08
C LEU A 522 -28.05 14.68 1.98
N LYS A 523 -29.10 14.47 1.17
CA LYS A 523 -30.15 15.44 0.91
C LYS A 523 -31.07 15.75 2.13
N SER A 524 -31.04 14.88 3.14
CA SER A 524 -31.80 15.09 4.37
C SER A 524 -31.12 16.08 5.32
N TYR A 525 -29.86 16.38 5.11
CA TYR A 525 -29.06 17.27 5.95
C TYR A 525 -29.05 18.68 5.39
N ASP A 526 -29.14 19.67 6.28
CA ASP A 526 -28.94 21.07 5.94
C ASP A 526 -27.47 21.37 5.77
N PHE A 527 -26.66 20.87 6.74
CA PHE A 527 -25.21 21.04 6.78
C PHE A 527 -24.49 19.73 7.04
N VAL A 528 -23.35 19.56 6.38
CA VAL A 528 -22.33 18.57 6.75
C VAL A 528 -21.08 19.34 7.14
N VAL A 529 -20.70 19.23 8.41
CA VAL A 529 -19.48 19.84 8.94
C VAL A 529 -18.36 18.82 8.89
N ALA A 530 -17.27 19.15 8.21
CA ALA A 530 -16.17 18.21 7.99
C ALA A 530 -14.80 18.88 8.10
N THR A 531 -13.77 18.07 8.39
CA THR A 531 -12.37 18.47 8.23
C THR A 531 -11.82 17.95 6.88
N GLN A 532 -10.51 17.83 6.72
CA GLN A 532 -9.84 17.32 5.50
C GLN A 532 -10.36 15.95 5.04
N VAL A 533 -11.04 15.20 5.89
CA VAL A 533 -11.64 13.91 5.52
C VAL A 533 -12.59 14.00 4.33
N ILE A 534 -13.17 15.18 4.07
CA ILE A 534 -14.08 15.41 2.93
C ILE A 534 -13.32 15.53 1.61
N GLU A 535 -12.09 15.99 1.63
CA GLU A 535 -11.32 16.29 0.42
C GLU A 535 -11.09 15.03 -0.43
N VAL A 536 -11.08 13.86 0.17
CA VAL A 536 -10.54 12.65 -0.45
C VAL A 536 -11.49 11.46 -0.51
N SER A 537 -12.40 11.28 0.47
CA SER A 537 -13.01 9.97 0.73
C SER A 537 -14.37 9.75 0.09
N LEU A 538 -15.14 10.79 -0.17
CA LEU A 538 -16.57 10.66 -0.46
C LEU A 538 -16.91 11.03 -1.90
N ASP A 539 -17.58 10.11 -2.60
CA ASP A 539 -18.14 10.34 -3.93
C ASP A 539 -19.53 11.00 -3.79
N VAL A 540 -19.55 12.22 -3.24
CA VAL A 540 -20.75 13.00 -2.98
C VAL A 540 -20.68 14.36 -3.63
N SER A 541 -21.84 15.03 -3.79
CA SER A 541 -21.93 16.36 -4.40
C SER A 541 -22.85 17.25 -3.57
N PHE A 542 -22.25 18.27 -2.96
CA PHE A 542 -22.95 19.34 -2.26
C PHE A 542 -23.41 20.42 -3.24
N ASN A 543 -24.36 21.26 -2.80
CA ASN A 543 -24.82 22.40 -3.59
C ASN A 543 -24.02 23.67 -3.31
N SER A 544 -23.51 23.83 -2.09
CA SER A 544 -22.65 24.95 -1.67
C SER A 544 -21.57 24.54 -0.71
N ILE A 545 -20.57 25.38 -0.55
CA ILE A 545 -19.52 25.22 0.45
C ILE A 545 -19.22 26.57 1.10
N LEU A 546 -19.02 26.50 2.42
CA LEU A 546 -18.37 27.54 3.23
C LEU A 546 -17.09 26.92 3.81
N THR A 547 -15.92 27.51 3.54
CA THR A 547 -14.66 26.92 3.96
C THR A 547 -13.74 27.91 4.64
N GLU A 548 -13.05 27.46 5.69
CA GLU A 548 -11.88 28.18 6.22
C GLU A 548 -10.77 28.28 5.16
N PRO A 549 -9.88 29.29 5.26
CA PRO A 549 -8.77 29.46 4.32
C PRO A 549 -7.79 28.28 4.43
N ALA A 550 -7.32 27.80 3.27
CA ALA A 550 -6.38 26.69 3.18
C ALA A 550 -5.46 26.87 1.95
N PRO A 551 -4.41 26.08 1.76
CA PRO A 551 -3.65 26.04 0.52
C PRO A 551 -4.57 25.84 -0.69
N LEU A 552 -4.21 26.43 -1.84
CA LEU A 552 -5.07 26.46 -3.01
C LEU A 552 -5.42 25.05 -3.55
N ASP A 553 -4.47 24.15 -3.51
CA ASP A 553 -4.66 22.75 -3.89
C ASP A 553 -5.70 22.03 -3.01
N ALA A 554 -5.67 22.26 -1.69
CA ALA A 554 -6.67 21.75 -0.74
C ALA A 554 -8.05 22.38 -1.00
N LEU A 555 -8.11 23.69 -1.25
CA LEU A 555 -9.36 24.38 -1.60
C LEU A 555 -9.99 23.80 -2.89
N ILE A 556 -9.21 23.56 -3.92
CA ILE A 556 -9.68 22.98 -5.18
C ILE A 556 -10.24 21.55 -4.94
N GLN A 557 -9.64 20.77 -4.07
CA GLN A 557 -10.18 19.47 -3.69
C GLN A 557 -11.51 19.57 -2.95
N ARG A 558 -11.65 20.55 -2.03
CA ARG A 558 -12.93 20.86 -1.35
C ARG A 558 -13.99 21.28 -2.36
N PHE A 559 -13.66 22.16 -3.31
CA PHE A 559 -14.58 22.56 -4.39
C PHE A 559 -14.96 21.38 -5.28
N GLY A 560 -14.06 20.43 -5.47
CA GLY A 560 -14.34 19.16 -6.17
C GLY A 560 -15.48 18.36 -5.56
N ARG A 561 -15.93 18.66 -4.33
CA ARG A 561 -17.11 18.08 -3.65
C ARG A 561 -18.38 18.86 -3.87
N VAL A 562 -18.32 20.02 -4.49
CA VAL A 562 -19.47 20.86 -4.82
C VAL A 562 -19.73 20.78 -6.32
N ASN A 563 -21.02 20.65 -6.70
CA ASN A 563 -21.42 20.67 -8.10
C ASN A 563 -20.60 19.73 -9.00
N ARG A 564 -20.28 18.54 -8.50
CA ARG A 564 -19.27 17.62 -9.05
C ARG A 564 -19.50 17.28 -10.53
N GLN A 565 -20.73 17.19 -10.97
CA GLN A 565 -21.10 16.92 -12.37
C GLN A 565 -21.71 18.12 -13.09
N GLY A 566 -21.71 19.29 -12.48
CA GLY A 566 -22.33 20.51 -13.02
C GLY A 566 -21.76 20.93 -14.38
N TRP A 567 -20.48 20.69 -14.60
CA TRP A 567 -19.82 20.96 -15.89
C TRP A 567 -20.50 20.24 -17.06
N LYS A 568 -21.11 19.06 -16.87
CA LYS A 568 -21.87 18.35 -17.91
C LYS A 568 -23.13 19.09 -18.37
N LYS A 569 -23.65 19.95 -17.51
CA LYS A 569 -24.88 20.73 -17.74
C LYS A 569 -24.60 22.22 -17.82
N GLY A 570 -23.36 22.65 -17.77
CA GLY A 570 -23.00 24.09 -17.72
C GLY A 570 -23.44 24.79 -16.45
N ILE A 571 -23.73 24.07 -15.35
CA ILE A 571 -24.18 24.66 -14.09
C ILE A 571 -22.97 25.20 -13.33
N ILE A 572 -23.07 26.49 -12.93
CA ILE A 572 -22.08 27.14 -12.07
C ILE A 572 -22.65 27.24 -10.65
N LYS A 573 -21.82 26.98 -9.65
CA LYS A 573 -22.14 27.18 -8.24
C LYS A 573 -21.09 28.05 -7.57
N ASP A 574 -21.54 28.87 -6.60
CA ASP A 574 -20.66 29.69 -5.79
C ASP A 574 -19.94 28.86 -4.74
N VAL A 575 -18.65 29.13 -4.54
CA VAL A 575 -17.84 28.60 -3.45
C VAL A 575 -17.35 29.75 -2.59
N TYR A 576 -17.52 29.65 -1.27
CA TYR A 576 -17.27 30.73 -0.33
C TYR A 576 -16.06 30.39 0.55
N ILE A 577 -15.06 31.26 0.55
CA ILE A 577 -13.83 31.12 1.31
C ILE A 577 -13.73 32.28 2.30
N LEU A 578 -13.57 31.98 3.55
CA LEU A 578 -13.36 32.95 4.60
C LEU A 578 -11.93 33.49 4.55
N LYS A 579 -11.76 34.79 4.84
CA LYS A 579 -10.44 35.41 4.90
C LYS A 579 -9.72 35.13 6.23
N GLU A 580 -10.48 34.85 7.30
CA GLU A 580 -9.95 34.59 8.63
C GLU A 580 -10.10 33.11 9.00
N GLY A 581 -8.99 32.48 9.35
CA GLY A 581 -8.94 31.14 9.92
C GLY A 581 -8.83 31.15 11.44
N SER A 582 -8.56 29.99 12.02
CA SER A 582 -8.22 29.84 13.43
C SER A 582 -6.71 30.02 13.66
N GLU A 583 -6.31 30.57 14.81
CA GLU A 583 -4.89 30.58 15.22
C GLU A 583 -4.25 29.18 15.24
N LYS A 584 -5.10 28.13 15.40
CA LYS A 584 -4.67 26.75 15.40
C LYS A 584 -4.40 26.18 14.00
N ASP A 585 -4.80 26.87 12.95
CA ASP A 585 -4.62 26.43 11.55
C ASP A 585 -3.13 26.35 11.16
N LYS A 586 -2.25 27.13 11.82
CA LYS A 586 -0.79 27.06 11.67
C LYS A 586 -0.19 25.67 11.93
N TYR A 587 -0.90 24.84 12.65
CA TYR A 587 -0.48 23.46 12.93
C TYR A 587 -0.94 22.46 11.86
N VAL A 588 -1.85 22.88 10.96
CA VAL A 588 -2.36 22.10 9.85
C VAL A 588 -1.71 22.51 8.54
N TYR A 589 -1.59 23.81 8.33
CA TYR A 589 -1.04 24.40 7.11
C TYR A 589 0.03 25.45 7.41
N LYS A 590 1.05 25.56 6.56
CA LYS A 590 2.03 26.64 6.64
C LYS A 590 1.34 27.98 6.40
N ASN A 591 1.38 28.88 7.36
CA ASN A 591 0.69 30.19 7.30
C ASN A 591 1.04 31.00 6.05
N GLU A 592 2.30 30.94 5.61
CA GLU A 592 2.80 31.65 4.42
C GLU A 592 2.06 31.19 3.16
N ILE A 593 1.86 29.89 3.00
CA ILE A 593 1.13 29.32 1.85
C ILE A 593 -0.34 29.76 1.87
N VAL A 594 -0.98 29.72 3.06
CA VAL A 594 -2.39 30.16 3.20
C VAL A 594 -2.54 31.65 2.90
N LYS A 595 -1.65 32.50 3.42
CA LYS A 595 -1.64 33.96 3.11
C LYS A 595 -1.47 34.20 1.62
N LYS A 596 -0.46 33.53 1.01
CA LYS A 596 -0.23 33.64 -0.43
C LYS A 596 -1.40 33.18 -1.26
N THR A 597 -2.10 32.10 -0.81
CA THR A 597 -3.34 31.64 -1.43
C THR A 597 -4.41 32.74 -1.43
N LEU A 598 -4.66 33.37 -0.28
CA LEU A 598 -5.65 34.46 -0.18
C LEU A 598 -5.27 35.67 -1.06
N GLU A 599 -3.99 36.02 -1.15
CA GLU A 599 -3.51 37.09 -2.03
C GLU A 599 -3.80 36.77 -3.50
N VAL A 600 -3.45 35.57 -3.95
CA VAL A 600 -3.68 35.12 -5.33
C VAL A 600 -5.20 35.05 -5.65
N LEU A 601 -6.01 34.59 -4.69
CA LEU A 601 -7.45 34.50 -4.90
C LEU A 601 -8.16 35.86 -4.89
N LYS A 602 -7.60 36.90 -4.26
CA LYS A 602 -8.13 38.27 -4.37
C LYS A 602 -8.18 38.76 -5.81
N GLU A 603 -7.23 38.36 -6.66
CA GLU A 603 -7.15 38.76 -8.07
C GLU A 603 -8.35 38.26 -8.89
N ILE A 604 -8.99 37.19 -8.46
CA ILE A 604 -10.10 36.51 -9.17
C ILE A 604 -11.38 36.44 -8.32
N ASN A 605 -11.51 37.28 -7.29
CA ASN A 605 -12.70 37.29 -6.44
C ASN A 605 -13.95 37.68 -7.26
N GLY A 606 -15.03 36.90 -7.16
CA GLY A 606 -16.26 37.04 -7.93
C GLY A 606 -16.20 36.44 -9.34
N GLU A 607 -15.03 35.98 -9.81
CA GLU A 607 -14.85 35.38 -11.13
C GLU A 607 -15.10 33.84 -11.12
N LEU A 608 -15.24 33.30 -12.33
CA LEU A 608 -15.23 31.87 -12.56
C LEU A 608 -13.80 31.32 -12.37
N LEU A 609 -13.68 30.27 -11.56
CA LEU A 609 -12.44 29.52 -11.42
C LEU A 609 -12.23 28.67 -12.68
N LYS A 610 -11.65 29.28 -13.72
CA LYS A 610 -11.38 28.60 -15.00
C LYS A 610 -10.28 27.54 -14.84
N GLU A 611 -10.56 26.32 -15.30
CA GLU A 611 -9.59 25.20 -15.23
C GLU A 611 -8.27 25.53 -15.96
N SER A 612 -8.32 26.28 -17.05
CA SER A 612 -7.14 26.78 -17.77
C SER A 612 -6.22 27.70 -16.95
N LYS A 613 -6.77 28.35 -15.91
CA LYS A 613 -6.00 29.26 -15.03
C LYS A 613 -5.48 28.57 -13.77
N VAL A 614 -6.01 27.39 -13.39
CA VAL A 614 -5.72 26.73 -12.11
C VAL A 614 -4.22 26.51 -11.91
N GLN A 615 -3.52 25.96 -12.91
CA GLN A 615 -2.08 25.70 -12.80
C GLN A 615 -1.28 26.99 -12.51
N LYS A 616 -1.57 28.06 -13.22
CA LYS A 616 -0.90 29.36 -13.03
C LYS A 616 -1.14 29.93 -11.62
N LEU A 617 -2.36 29.77 -11.09
CA LEU A 617 -2.68 30.20 -9.73
C LEU A 617 -1.91 29.38 -8.67
N ILE A 618 -1.82 28.07 -8.86
CA ILE A 618 -1.04 27.17 -7.97
C ILE A 618 0.43 27.58 -8.00
N ASP A 619 1.00 27.79 -9.19
CA ASP A 619 2.40 28.16 -9.33
C ASP A 619 2.72 29.51 -8.66
N LYS A 620 1.80 30.50 -8.73
CA LYS A 620 1.92 31.76 -8.00
C LYS A 620 1.93 31.54 -6.46
N VAL A 621 1.11 30.62 -5.95
CA VAL A 621 1.05 30.31 -4.51
C VAL A 621 2.37 29.70 -4.05
N TYR A 622 2.96 28.83 -4.86
CA TYR A 622 4.19 28.09 -4.53
C TYR A 622 5.48 28.71 -5.11
N GLU A 623 5.43 29.96 -5.58
CA GLU A 623 6.56 30.66 -6.20
C GLU A 623 7.83 30.67 -5.30
N ASN A 624 7.66 30.87 -4.00
CA ASN A 624 8.73 30.95 -3.01
C ASN A 624 8.95 29.64 -2.23
N SER A 625 8.71 28.47 -2.87
CA SER A 625 8.77 27.17 -2.20
C SER A 625 10.15 26.50 -2.23
N LYS A 626 11.23 27.31 -2.27
CA LYS A 626 12.60 26.78 -2.30
C LYS A 626 12.88 25.86 -1.11
N ASP A 627 12.47 26.26 0.09
CA ASP A 627 12.69 25.47 1.31
C ASP A 627 12.00 24.10 1.25
N ILE A 628 10.79 24.04 0.67
CA ILE A 628 10.06 22.78 0.48
C ILE A 628 10.81 21.89 -0.53
N LYS A 629 11.28 22.48 -1.62
CA LYS A 629 12.07 21.76 -2.64
C LYS A 629 13.37 21.21 -2.05
N ASP A 630 14.10 22.01 -1.30
CA ASP A 630 15.36 21.62 -0.68
C ASP A 630 15.16 20.52 0.37
N GLU A 631 14.08 20.58 1.16
CA GLU A 631 13.67 19.53 2.10
C GLU A 631 13.43 18.20 1.36
N ILE A 632 12.64 18.21 0.28
CA ILE A 632 12.34 17.02 -0.54
C ILE A 632 13.63 16.41 -1.10
N LEU A 633 14.52 17.23 -1.67
CA LEU A 633 15.78 16.76 -2.26
C LEU A 633 16.72 16.17 -1.22
N LYS A 634 16.81 16.78 -0.03
CA LYS A 634 17.57 16.24 1.10
C LYS A 634 17.08 14.84 1.48
N ILE A 635 15.78 14.70 1.71
CA ILE A 635 15.18 13.41 2.08
C ILE A 635 15.34 12.38 0.96
N LYS A 636 15.18 12.78 -0.30
CA LYS A 636 15.45 11.89 -1.46
C LYS A 636 16.86 11.32 -1.39
N LYS A 637 17.88 12.19 -1.16
CA LYS A 637 19.28 11.77 -1.07
C LYS A 637 19.53 10.79 0.07
N GLU A 638 19.00 11.09 1.26
CA GLU A 638 19.10 10.23 2.44
C GLU A 638 18.42 8.86 2.19
N SER A 639 17.26 8.87 1.57
CA SER A 639 16.53 7.64 1.22
C SER A 639 17.28 6.78 0.19
N LEU A 640 17.88 7.40 -0.83
CA LEU A 640 18.68 6.67 -1.82
C LEU A 640 19.91 6.00 -1.17
N GLN A 641 20.59 6.68 -0.25
CA GLN A 641 21.70 6.07 0.49
C GLN A 641 21.24 4.86 1.29
N LEU A 642 20.12 4.99 2.02
CA LEU A 642 19.54 3.90 2.79
C LEU A 642 19.17 2.69 1.92
N PHE A 643 18.47 2.92 0.82
CA PHE A 643 17.94 1.87 -0.04
C PHE A 643 19.03 1.15 -0.85
N ASN A 644 20.08 1.87 -1.26
CA ASN A 644 21.24 1.27 -1.90
C ASN A 644 22.01 0.35 -0.95
N ASN A 645 22.02 0.66 0.34
CA ASN A 645 22.67 -0.12 1.38
C ASN A 645 21.83 -1.32 1.85
N LEU A 646 20.67 -1.59 1.27
CA LEU A 646 19.87 -2.77 1.59
C LEU A 646 20.63 -4.05 1.22
N ILE A 647 20.96 -4.86 2.21
CA ILE A 647 21.70 -6.13 2.06
C ILE A 647 20.67 -7.26 1.89
N PRO A 648 20.74 -8.07 0.82
CA PRO A 648 19.81 -9.18 0.61
C PRO A 648 20.03 -10.26 1.68
N LEU A 649 18.98 -10.98 2.03
CA LEU A 649 18.97 -12.07 3.03
C LEU A 649 19.29 -11.62 4.46
N TYR A 650 19.37 -10.31 4.70
CA TYR A 650 19.71 -9.73 5.99
C TYR A 650 18.52 -8.95 6.55
N LYS A 651 18.29 -9.02 7.88
CA LYS A 651 17.29 -8.19 8.51
C LYS A 651 17.82 -6.75 8.57
N SER A 652 17.13 -5.84 7.94
CA SER A 652 17.55 -4.45 7.96
C SER A 652 17.45 -3.87 9.38
N GLY A 653 18.51 -3.21 9.85
CA GLY A 653 18.47 -2.37 11.05
C GLY A 653 17.60 -1.12 10.94
N ASP A 654 16.99 -0.90 9.78
CA ASP A 654 16.22 0.30 9.45
C ASP A 654 14.71 0.16 9.68
N GLU A 655 14.24 -0.97 10.19
CA GLU A 655 12.84 -1.20 10.54
C GLU A 655 12.29 -0.11 11.48
N GLU A 656 13.08 0.32 12.48
CA GLU A 656 12.70 1.41 13.37
C GLU A 656 12.53 2.74 12.63
N LYS A 657 13.38 3.04 11.63
CA LYS A 657 13.27 4.23 10.79
C LYS A 657 11.97 4.23 10.00
N PHE A 658 11.57 3.05 9.48
CA PHE A 658 10.29 2.90 8.79
C PHE A 658 9.12 3.21 9.72
N TYR A 659 9.09 2.64 10.93
CA TYR A 659 8.00 2.90 11.87
C TYR A 659 7.95 4.35 12.36
N LYS A 660 9.08 5.07 12.39
CA LYS A 660 9.13 6.51 12.69
C LYS A 660 8.47 7.39 11.63
N LEU A 661 8.21 6.88 10.41
CA LEU A 661 7.44 7.61 9.40
C LEU A 661 5.96 7.77 9.78
N PHE A 662 5.45 6.94 10.67
CA PHE A 662 4.07 7.01 11.13
C PHE A 662 3.98 7.97 12.30
N LYS A 663 3.22 9.06 12.12
CA LYS A 663 3.02 10.10 13.14
C LYS A 663 1.86 9.82 14.07
N GLY A 664 1.22 8.65 13.96
CA GLY A 664 0.00 8.33 14.69
C GLY A 664 -0.03 6.91 15.25
N LEU A 665 -0.87 6.75 16.24
CA LEU A 665 -1.21 5.48 16.86
C LEU A 665 -2.73 5.34 16.98
N GLU A 666 -3.19 4.18 17.40
CA GLU A 666 -4.62 3.88 17.55
C GLU A 666 -4.91 3.59 19.04
N VAL A 667 -5.98 4.18 19.55
CA VAL A 667 -6.40 4.03 20.94
C VAL A 667 -7.85 3.58 21.03
N VAL A 668 -8.21 2.93 22.12
CA VAL A 668 -9.60 2.57 22.45
C VAL A 668 -10.11 3.48 23.55
N PRO A 669 -11.23 4.21 23.36
CA PRO A 669 -11.88 4.93 24.45
C PRO A 669 -12.32 3.99 25.58
N GLU A 670 -12.11 4.37 26.82
CA GLU A 670 -12.40 3.57 28.02
C GLU A 670 -13.85 3.10 28.07
N LYS A 671 -14.78 3.88 27.52
CA LYS A 671 -16.17 3.49 27.28
C LYS A 671 -16.34 2.10 26.65
N TYR A 672 -15.38 1.65 25.85
CA TYR A 672 -15.41 0.35 25.14
C TYR A 672 -14.52 -0.72 25.77
N PHE A 673 -13.93 -0.45 26.94
CA PHE A 673 -12.97 -1.33 27.60
C PHE A 673 -13.51 -2.76 27.81
N ASP A 674 -14.68 -2.87 28.47
CA ASP A 674 -15.28 -4.19 28.75
C ASP A 674 -15.65 -4.94 27.47
N LYS A 675 -16.16 -4.21 26.47
CA LYS A 675 -16.51 -4.80 25.18
C LYS A 675 -15.28 -5.34 24.45
N VAL A 676 -14.18 -4.59 24.46
CA VAL A 676 -12.92 -5.01 23.85
C VAL A 676 -12.32 -6.21 24.58
N LYS A 677 -12.36 -6.23 25.92
CA LYS A 677 -11.93 -7.39 26.71
C LYS A 677 -12.76 -8.64 26.43
N GLN A 678 -14.08 -8.48 26.29
CA GLN A 678 -14.96 -9.58 25.91
C GLN A 678 -14.59 -10.15 24.55
N LEU A 679 -14.45 -9.29 23.53
CA LEU A 679 -14.07 -9.69 22.16
C LEU A 679 -12.72 -10.42 22.15
N ALA A 680 -11.75 -9.94 22.91
CA ALA A 680 -10.44 -10.59 23.03
C ALA A 680 -10.53 -11.98 23.69
N LYS A 681 -11.35 -12.17 24.73
CA LYS A 681 -11.62 -13.48 25.33
C LYS A 681 -12.28 -14.44 24.36
N GLU A 682 -13.16 -13.93 23.48
CA GLU A 682 -13.83 -14.69 22.43
C GLU A 682 -12.92 -14.97 21.20
N GLY A 683 -11.67 -14.46 21.19
CA GLY A 683 -10.75 -14.58 20.05
C GLY A 683 -11.12 -13.70 18.84
N LYS A 684 -12.07 -12.77 19.00
CA LYS A 684 -12.57 -11.88 17.93
C LYS A 684 -11.75 -10.60 17.79
N TYR A 685 -10.44 -10.73 17.74
CA TYR A 685 -9.50 -9.58 17.70
C TYR A 685 -9.76 -8.60 16.56
N ILE A 686 -10.28 -9.06 15.41
CA ILE A 686 -10.54 -8.20 14.27
C ILE A 686 -11.71 -7.23 14.53
N GLU A 687 -12.68 -7.63 15.34
CA GLU A 687 -13.82 -6.76 15.71
C GLU A 687 -13.39 -5.61 16.63
N ILE A 688 -12.25 -5.74 17.31
CA ILE A 688 -11.67 -4.68 18.15
C ILE A 688 -11.34 -3.43 17.31
N TYR A 689 -10.95 -3.60 16.05
CA TYR A 689 -10.66 -2.48 15.15
C TYR A 689 -11.81 -1.48 15.05
N ARG A 690 -13.05 -1.94 15.20
CA ARG A 690 -14.24 -1.08 15.18
C ARG A 690 -14.20 0.04 16.21
N TYR A 691 -13.52 -0.20 17.35
CA TYR A 691 -13.46 0.70 18.51
C TYR A 691 -12.18 1.53 18.55
N LEU A 692 -11.27 1.38 17.59
CA LEU A 692 -10.03 2.14 17.51
C LEU A 692 -10.28 3.55 16.98
N VAL A 693 -9.65 4.53 17.63
CA VAL A 693 -9.59 5.93 17.20
C VAL A 693 -8.15 6.27 16.85
N PRO A 694 -7.86 6.78 15.64
CA PRO A 694 -6.52 7.25 15.31
C PRO A 694 -6.20 8.57 16.03
N ILE A 695 -5.01 8.63 16.64
CA ILE A 695 -4.47 9.85 17.29
C ILE A 695 -3.01 10.05 16.88
N SER A 696 -2.48 11.29 17.01
CA SER A 696 -1.06 11.55 16.77
C SER A 696 -0.19 11.17 17.97
N PHE A 697 1.07 10.81 17.73
CA PHE A 697 2.06 10.58 18.81
C PHE A 697 2.23 11.79 19.72
N TYR A 698 2.12 13.01 19.19
CA TYR A 698 2.18 14.23 19.98
C TYR A 698 1.16 14.23 21.11
N ASN A 699 -0.04 13.70 20.87
CA ASN A 699 -1.10 13.64 21.87
C ASN A 699 -0.77 12.65 22.99
N LEU A 700 -0.09 11.54 22.67
CA LEU A 700 0.36 10.60 23.70
C LEU A 700 1.34 11.26 24.67
N PHE A 701 2.29 12.05 24.16
CA PHE A 701 3.24 12.77 25.02
C PHE A 701 2.57 13.88 25.84
N LYS A 702 1.63 14.60 25.24
CA LYS A 702 0.98 15.74 25.86
C LYS A 702 -0.03 15.35 26.96
N TYR A 703 -0.69 14.22 26.80
CA TYR A 703 -1.76 13.73 27.67
C TYR A 703 -1.46 12.35 28.24
N GLY A 704 -0.19 12.09 28.55
CA GLY A 704 0.32 10.78 28.98
C GLY A 704 -0.53 10.10 30.05
N ASP A 705 -1.01 10.86 31.04
CA ASP A 705 -1.85 10.35 32.14
C ASP A 705 -3.24 9.87 31.70
N SER A 706 -3.70 10.29 30.52
CA SER A 706 -4.98 9.85 29.96
C SER A 706 -4.88 8.56 29.12
N PHE A 707 -3.69 7.94 29.07
CA PHE A 707 -3.45 6.74 28.27
C PHE A 707 -2.90 5.61 29.13
N SER A 708 -3.42 4.42 28.94
CA SER A 708 -2.98 3.19 29.60
C SER A 708 -2.71 2.10 28.57
N TYR A 709 -1.58 1.38 28.70
CA TYR A 709 -1.22 0.28 27.81
C TYR A 709 -1.52 -1.07 28.45
N ASP A 710 -2.44 -1.82 27.87
CA ASP A 710 -2.70 -3.21 28.27
C ASP A 710 -1.68 -4.13 27.56
N LYS A 711 -0.70 -4.62 28.31
CA LYS A 711 0.38 -5.51 27.79
C LYS A 711 -0.13 -6.81 27.20
N LYS A 712 -1.25 -7.34 27.74
CA LYS A 712 -1.83 -8.62 27.32
C LYS A 712 -2.56 -8.50 26.00
N LEU A 713 -3.30 -7.42 25.81
CA LEU A 713 -4.03 -7.13 24.58
C LEU A 713 -3.17 -6.39 23.54
N LYS A 714 -2.06 -5.79 23.98
CA LYS A 714 -1.21 -4.88 23.17
C LYS A 714 -2.03 -3.69 22.61
N ILE A 715 -2.94 -3.15 23.43
CA ILE A 715 -3.84 -2.04 23.07
C ILE A 715 -3.60 -0.88 24.03
N ILE A 716 -3.67 0.34 23.50
CA ILE A 716 -3.67 1.56 24.28
C ILE A 716 -5.12 1.98 24.50
N PHE A 717 -5.52 2.14 25.77
CA PHE A 717 -6.80 2.70 26.15
C PHE A 717 -6.65 4.17 26.53
N THR A 718 -7.72 4.94 26.39
CA THR A 718 -7.75 6.35 26.79
C THR A 718 -8.98 6.66 27.64
N SER A 719 -8.75 7.40 28.75
CA SER A 719 -9.81 7.95 29.62
C SER A 719 -10.46 9.23 29.07
N LEU A 720 -9.99 9.71 27.92
CA LEU A 720 -10.64 10.85 27.25
C LEU A 720 -12.07 10.48 26.82
N ASP A 721 -13.00 11.42 27.01
CA ASP A 721 -14.41 11.22 26.68
C ASP A 721 -14.61 10.93 25.20
N TYR A 722 -15.48 9.98 24.90
CA TYR A 722 -15.89 9.62 23.57
C TYR A 722 -17.40 9.70 23.39
N SER A 723 -17.84 10.38 22.35
CA SER A 723 -19.22 10.45 21.92
C SER A 723 -19.36 9.94 20.47
N GLU A 724 -20.40 9.17 20.19
CA GLU A 724 -20.71 8.72 18.82
C GLU A 724 -21.15 9.90 17.91
N GLU A 725 -21.57 11.01 18.52
CA GLU A 725 -21.97 12.25 17.85
C GLU A 725 -20.78 13.19 17.59
N LEU A 726 -19.82 13.26 18.53
CA LEU A 726 -18.74 14.24 18.52
C LEU A 726 -17.34 13.63 18.36
N GLY A 727 -17.20 12.30 18.40
CA GLY A 727 -15.91 11.61 18.42
C GLY A 727 -15.17 11.71 19.74
N LEU A 728 -13.85 11.54 19.73
CA LEU A 728 -12.98 11.65 20.90
C LEU A 728 -12.82 13.12 21.29
N LEU A 729 -13.16 13.43 22.54
CA LEU A 729 -13.18 14.77 23.11
C LEU A 729 -11.94 15.00 23.98
N LYS A 730 -11.64 16.28 24.23
CA LYS A 730 -10.72 16.70 25.29
C LYS A 730 -11.52 16.78 26.59
N ASN A 731 -11.09 16.08 27.64
CA ASN A 731 -11.52 16.46 28.98
C ASN A 731 -10.95 17.85 29.28
N ASN A 732 -11.62 18.63 30.12
CA ASN A 732 -11.31 20.03 30.50
C ASN A 732 -9.86 20.31 31.02
N LEU A 733 -8.89 19.54 30.61
CA LEU A 733 -7.47 19.73 30.90
C LEU A 733 -6.90 20.73 29.87
N ASN A 734 -6.78 21.95 30.31
CA ASN A 734 -6.09 23.11 29.69
C ASN A 734 -5.97 23.12 28.17
N GLU A 735 -6.56 24.12 27.56
CA GLU A 735 -6.54 24.48 26.15
C GLU A 735 -5.19 24.29 25.49
N GLY A 736 -5.03 23.18 24.80
CA GLY A 736 -3.81 22.88 24.06
C GLY A 736 -4.04 21.86 22.97
N ASN A 737 -4.11 22.36 21.79
CA ASN A 737 -3.90 21.82 20.44
C ASN A 737 -3.91 20.32 20.19
N TRP A 738 -5.05 19.81 19.71
CA TRP A 738 -5.14 18.56 18.99
C TRP A 738 -4.97 18.83 17.49
N ILE A 739 -3.86 18.35 16.94
CA ILE A 739 -3.63 18.32 15.49
C ILE A 739 -3.44 16.86 15.11
N LEU A 740 -4.21 16.43 14.17
CA LEU A 740 -4.07 15.12 13.53
C LEU A 740 -3.31 15.25 12.24
#